data_6bfd4c5db6504750eec15e8a055f1de5
#
_entry.id   6bfd4c5db6504750eec15e8a055f1de5
#
_cell.length_a   1.000
_cell.length_b   1.000
_cell.length_c   1.000
_cell.angle_alpha   90.00
_cell.angle_beta   90.00
_cell.angle_gamma   90.00
#
_symmetry.space_group_name_H-M   'P 1'
#
loop_
_entity.id
_entity.type
_entity.pdbx_description
1 polymer ?
#
loop_
_entity_poly.entity_id
_entity_poly.type
_entity_poly.pdbx_seq_one_letter_code
_entity_poly.pdbx_strand_id
1 'polypeptide(L)'
;MDMENEFPSRGSEGAVKVGVDPVGVTANHVSPEPKASSDRRKGQGAHSKLAGVFDGVITTSLVALFFGLPIFFTGLSMQGITFEKQIYFYLWILIGIVGWVSKGVVLGEMRIRRTPLDIPVLAFLVVYGLATIFSTDRWGSFWGAFGDPSRGFLSVAALSLAYFLIVSHFNKKRFLLIFGGLSVSSFLAVVWSFLVIMGIRFLPGAVEAFAPISLLGTVTTLALFLSVSPIVFMTSLFAIFRDENASVASWKKWVPTALLLLALLLNLFLLLALHSFVSWPVMIGGLGFFLIFVLAQIVRPVEQWAWVPMVVFVIILAFLMFGSVPLARTNLPVEVMPKFSFAFDIAKSAVRDKFFLGSGPATYGSVFSLYRSVEYNQNSLFTLRFDQTPGVFLEALSTIGAVGTIAYLVLLLSFVSVGIYLLSNDKSRNKLFSLGVWSVAIMFFIASFISAFNGPILILSSLIASLAIVTVLWESGSDERYLVLSLKASPKFALALAFVFMVVSAGVAFLFVFLGKAMVADFSAGAAVRENGATEQAATLLGRASMLNPRERQYLISLGQTYISLANQEAAKPEGERDTNKIASLIKGAIQVTEQAYLLAPGSVRTAEAVGLLYENSSLYAGDALSKSFDYYKKASDLEPNSPVILVKLGQVKRALGDQQQSDGPERTADYEAAKGFFEQAIEKKADLGIAHYNLAVVLSRLKKYDAAVDESSKAISLEPSNVTYAYSLGTLYQLREGDGDLDKAQSIYEDILKNNEKLVDVRLALGLLHEEKKEAALALAEYKKILGFLPDGEQGDTLRKQIGVFIDTLQGGGSNIAKSAPPAPTADMVPAASAQPAPEAAPQTIPEPKTPVTENSAP
;
A
#
# COMPACT_ATOMS: atom_id res chain seq x y z
N MET A 1 -36.23 19.14 -66.48
CA MET A 1 -36.82 20.45 -66.19
C MET A 1 -35.73 21.24 -65.53
N ASP A 2 -34.68 21.73 -66.25
CA ASP A 2 -34.63 22.89 -67.11
C ASP A 2 -34.99 24.18 -66.43
N MET A 3 -33.99 24.97 -66.26
CA MET A 3 -33.72 26.37 -66.67
C MET A 3 -32.64 26.91 -65.71
N GLU A 4 -31.36 27.10 -66.11
CA GLU A 4 -30.73 28.10 -66.93
C GLU A 4 -31.27 29.53 -66.72
N ASN A 5 -30.31 30.37 -66.31
CA ASN A 5 -29.89 31.64 -66.94
C ASN A 5 -28.97 32.42 -66.05
N GLU A 6 -27.73 32.58 -66.39
CA GLU A 6 -27.09 33.54 -67.30
C GLU A 6 -26.70 34.90 -66.67
N PHE A 7 -25.42 35.16 -66.83
CA PHE A 7 -24.61 36.35 -66.63
C PHE A 7 -25.18 37.65 -67.21
N PRO A 8 -24.66 38.84 -66.90
CA PRO A 8 -23.51 39.27 -67.66
C PRO A 8 -22.39 40.05 -66.93
N SER A 9 -21.25 39.98 -67.60
CA SER A 9 -20.01 40.74 -67.47
C SER A 9 -20.11 42.18 -68.03
N ARG A 10 -19.21 43.05 -67.52
CA ARG A 10 -18.55 44.25 -68.16
C ARG A 10 -17.95 45.07 -66.98
N GLY A 11 -16.78 45.62 -67.03
CA GLY A 11 -15.76 45.91 -68.08
C GLY A 11 -14.85 46.94 -67.46
N SER A 12 -13.61 46.75 -67.65
CA SER A 12 -12.45 47.58 -68.04
C SER A 12 -12.30 49.04 -67.62
N GLU A 13 -10.99 49.31 -67.34
CA GLU A 13 -10.17 50.49 -67.65
C GLU A 13 -10.03 51.56 -66.57
N GLY A 14 -8.72 51.90 -66.40
CA GLY A 14 -8.27 53.17 -65.89
C GLY A 14 -6.89 53.17 -65.20
N ALA A 15 -5.82 52.89 -65.98
CA ALA A 15 -4.48 53.14 -65.50
C ALA A 15 -4.18 54.66 -65.62
N VAL A 16 -3.67 55.29 -64.56
CA VAL A 16 -2.91 56.54 -64.67
C VAL A 16 -1.59 56.38 -63.90
N LYS A 17 -0.52 56.25 -64.68
CA LYS A 17 0.84 56.50 -64.21
C LYS A 17 1.03 58.02 -64.18
N VAL A 18 1.55 58.58 -63.06
CA VAL A 18 2.30 59.84 -63.03
C VAL A 18 3.54 59.59 -62.17
N GLY A 19 4.67 59.57 -62.89
CA GLY A 19 5.97 59.70 -62.26
C GLY A 19 6.34 61.17 -62.21
N VAL A 20 7.02 61.59 -61.20
CA VAL A 20 7.96 62.73 -61.18
C VAL A 20 9.07 62.43 -60.19
N ASP A 21 10.22 62.43 -60.68
CA ASP A 21 11.54 62.44 -60.04
C ASP A 21 11.93 63.82 -59.48
N PRO A 22 13.16 64.10 -59.03
CA PRO A 22 13.42 64.29 -57.61
C PRO A 22 14.01 65.68 -57.33
N VAL A 23 13.97 66.21 -56.18
CA VAL A 23 14.84 67.28 -55.69
C VAL A 23 15.24 67.10 -54.25
N GLY A 24 16.43 66.79 -53.92
CA GLY A 24 17.53 67.57 -53.48
C GLY A 24 17.54 67.97 -52.05
N VAL A 25 18.41 67.24 -51.26
CA VAL A 25 19.36 67.71 -50.25
C VAL A 25 18.89 68.72 -49.20
N THR A 26 18.93 68.32 -47.92
CA THR A 26 19.86 68.91 -46.92
C THR A 26 19.98 68.07 -45.67
N ALA A 27 21.19 68.10 -45.15
CA ALA A 27 21.75 67.34 -44.07
C ALA A 27 21.25 67.72 -42.65
N ASN A 28 21.47 66.79 -41.75
CA ASN A 28 21.79 67.01 -40.37
C ASN A 28 20.69 67.44 -39.39
N HIS A 29 20.15 66.50 -38.74
CA HIS A 29 20.14 66.47 -37.25
C HIS A 29 20.19 65.06 -36.78
N VAL A 30 21.38 64.47 -36.52
CA VAL A 30 21.62 63.30 -35.73
C VAL A 30 21.38 63.75 -34.30
N SER A 31 20.22 63.44 -33.76
CA SER A 31 20.01 63.41 -32.32
C SER A 31 20.87 62.26 -31.76
N PRO A 32 21.69 62.46 -30.75
CA PRO A 32 22.50 61.40 -30.17
C PRO A 32 21.53 60.38 -29.51
N GLU A 33 21.60 59.14 -29.98
CA GLU A 33 21.04 58.02 -29.25
C GLU A 33 21.50 58.09 -27.78
N PRO A 34 20.61 57.98 -26.77
CA PRO A 34 21.04 57.96 -25.40
C PRO A 34 21.93 56.74 -25.28
N LYS A 35 23.23 56.94 -24.97
CA LYS A 35 24.18 55.91 -24.57
C LYS A 35 23.51 55.08 -23.44
N ALA A 36 22.99 53.90 -23.82
CA ALA A 36 22.50 52.96 -22.84
C ALA A 36 23.65 52.74 -21.83
N SER A 37 23.45 53.20 -20.63
CA SER A 37 24.44 53.15 -19.56
C SER A 37 24.96 51.74 -19.43
N SER A 38 26.27 51.60 -19.26
CA SER A 38 26.99 50.32 -19.05
C SER A 38 26.37 49.49 -17.93
N ASP A 39 25.66 50.14 -17.02
CA ASP A 39 24.93 49.50 -15.89
C ASP A 39 23.66 48.74 -16.34
N ARG A 40 22.91 49.18 -17.40
CA ARG A 40 21.79 48.41 -17.94
C ARG A 40 22.27 47.11 -18.61
N ARG A 41 23.43 47.15 -19.30
CA ARG A 41 24.03 45.94 -19.94
C ARG A 41 24.58 44.97 -18.88
N LYS A 42 25.19 45.48 -17.78
CA LYS A 42 25.64 44.64 -16.64
C LYS A 42 24.47 44.04 -15.90
N GLY A 43 23.38 44.77 -15.66
CA GLY A 43 22.15 44.25 -15.04
C GLY A 43 21.47 43.17 -15.90
N GLN A 44 21.34 43.36 -17.23
CA GLN A 44 20.77 42.34 -18.13
C GLN A 44 21.64 41.05 -18.18
N GLY A 45 22.96 41.17 -18.13
CA GLY A 45 23.86 40.03 -18.09
C GLY A 45 23.79 39.25 -16.77
N ALA A 46 23.62 39.95 -15.65
CA ALA A 46 23.43 39.31 -14.35
C ALA A 46 22.07 38.56 -14.24
N HIS A 47 20.98 39.18 -14.69
CA HIS A 47 19.66 38.55 -14.76
C HIS A 47 19.67 37.30 -15.64
N SER A 48 20.33 37.32 -16.79
CA SER A 48 20.48 36.17 -17.67
C SER A 48 21.26 35.02 -17.03
N LYS A 49 22.35 35.32 -16.30
CA LYS A 49 23.12 34.29 -15.58
C LYS A 49 22.33 33.66 -14.45
N LEU A 50 21.60 34.45 -13.66
CA LEU A 50 20.77 33.94 -12.55
C LEU A 50 19.60 33.07 -13.06
N ALA A 51 18.94 33.49 -14.14
CA ALA A 51 17.92 32.66 -14.80
C ALA A 51 18.48 31.32 -15.29
N GLY A 52 19.75 31.31 -15.76
CA GLY A 52 20.47 30.07 -16.11
C GLY A 52 20.69 29.13 -14.94
N VAL A 53 21.01 29.66 -13.75
CA VAL A 53 21.13 28.86 -12.52
C VAL A 53 19.81 28.17 -12.18
N PHE A 54 18.71 28.92 -12.18
CA PHE A 54 17.39 28.33 -11.90
C PHE A 54 16.94 27.33 -12.97
N ASP A 55 17.31 27.55 -14.23
CA ASP A 55 17.09 26.54 -15.27
C ASP A 55 17.91 25.25 -15.03
N GLY A 56 19.10 25.39 -14.48
CA GLY A 56 19.89 24.26 -13.97
C GLY A 56 19.21 23.51 -12.83
N VAL A 57 18.65 24.21 -11.84
CA VAL A 57 17.88 23.61 -10.74
C VAL A 57 16.69 22.81 -11.28
N ILE A 58 15.91 23.35 -12.21
CA ILE A 58 14.79 22.63 -12.85
C ILE A 58 15.30 21.37 -13.57
N THR A 59 16.42 21.49 -14.31
CA THR A 59 17.00 20.34 -15.02
C THR A 59 17.43 19.24 -14.05
N THR A 60 18.13 19.60 -12.98
CA THR A 60 18.57 18.66 -11.94
C THR A 60 17.39 17.98 -11.28
N SER A 61 16.35 18.75 -10.93
CA SER A 61 15.11 18.22 -10.34
C SER A 61 14.46 17.15 -11.23
N LEU A 62 14.27 17.44 -12.52
CA LEU A 62 13.67 16.50 -13.46
C LEU A 62 14.56 15.27 -13.70
N VAL A 63 15.85 15.44 -13.84
CA VAL A 63 16.79 14.31 -14.00
C VAL A 63 16.79 13.43 -12.74
N ALA A 64 16.84 14.03 -11.55
CA ALA A 64 16.80 13.31 -10.29
C ALA A 64 15.50 12.52 -10.12
N LEU A 65 14.36 13.07 -10.51
CA LEU A 65 13.08 12.35 -10.49
C LEU A 65 13.10 11.06 -11.30
N PHE A 66 13.50 11.15 -12.57
CA PHE A 66 13.48 9.98 -13.46
C PHE A 66 14.60 9.00 -13.18
N PHE A 67 15.77 9.47 -12.74
CA PHE A 67 16.88 8.62 -12.37
C PHE A 67 16.65 7.96 -11.00
N GLY A 68 16.27 8.73 -9.98
CA GLY A 68 16.23 8.24 -8.60
C GLY A 68 14.98 7.45 -8.27
N LEU A 69 13.81 7.76 -8.87
CA LEU A 69 12.57 7.10 -8.51
C LEU A 69 12.63 5.56 -8.62
N PRO A 70 13.22 4.94 -9.64
CA PRO A 70 13.35 3.48 -9.69
C PRO A 70 14.26 2.89 -8.62
N ILE A 71 15.32 3.61 -8.18
CA ILE A 71 16.39 3.04 -7.34
C ILE A 71 16.46 3.58 -5.91
N PHE A 72 15.79 4.70 -5.59
CA PHE A 72 15.88 5.33 -4.27
C PHE A 72 15.20 4.48 -3.20
N PHE A 73 15.90 4.18 -2.12
CA PHE A 73 15.38 3.65 -0.87
C PHE A 73 16.35 3.94 0.27
N THR A 74 15.87 3.98 1.51
CA THR A 74 16.69 4.11 2.71
C THR A 74 16.58 2.89 3.64
N GLY A 75 15.44 2.21 3.64
CA GLY A 75 15.13 1.10 4.55
C GLY A 75 14.92 1.54 6.01
N LEU A 76 14.82 2.82 6.28
CA LEU A 76 14.71 3.37 7.64
C LEU A 76 13.27 3.65 8.06
N SER A 77 12.36 3.75 7.11
CA SER A 77 10.97 4.12 7.36
C SER A 77 10.13 2.96 7.91
N MET A 78 9.16 3.27 8.77
CA MET A 78 8.14 2.31 9.23
C MET A 78 7.16 1.99 8.09
N GLN A 79 6.83 2.98 7.26
CA GLN A 79 5.87 2.85 6.15
C GLN A 79 6.46 2.18 4.91
N GLY A 80 7.78 1.96 4.87
CA GLY A 80 8.46 1.24 3.82
C GLY A 80 8.77 2.07 2.57
N ILE A 81 9.26 1.35 1.54
CA ILE A 81 9.85 1.93 0.33
C ILE A 81 8.89 2.82 -0.49
N THR A 82 7.60 2.50 -0.50
CA THR A 82 6.59 3.26 -1.25
C THR A 82 6.44 4.67 -0.69
N PHE A 83 6.38 4.79 0.64
CA PHE A 83 6.36 6.08 1.33
C PHE A 83 7.64 6.88 1.08
N GLU A 84 8.81 6.25 1.20
CA GLU A 84 10.10 6.91 0.95
C GLU A 84 10.18 7.51 -0.47
N LYS A 85 9.74 6.76 -1.48
CA LYS A 85 9.69 7.23 -2.87
C LYS A 85 8.67 8.35 -3.09
N GLN A 86 7.56 8.31 -2.35
CA GLN A 86 6.57 9.39 -2.40
C GLN A 86 7.14 10.70 -1.84
N ILE A 87 7.85 10.64 -0.71
CA ILE A 87 8.53 11.82 -0.14
C ILE A 87 9.64 12.30 -1.08
N TYR A 88 10.42 11.39 -1.66
CA TYR A 88 11.42 11.70 -2.68
C TYR A 88 10.81 12.45 -3.87
N PHE A 89 9.68 11.98 -4.39
CA PHE A 89 8.93 12.61 -5.46
C PHE A 89 8.50 14.04 -5.08
N TYR A 90 7.86 14.21 -3.92
CA TYR A 90 7.44 15.53 -3.45
C TYR A 90 8.62 16.50 -3.32
N LEU A 91 9.72 16.06 -2.73
CA LEU A 91 10.91 16.87 -2.55
C LEU A 91 11.43 17.43 -3.87
N TRP A 92 11.61 16.57 -4.88
CA TRP A 92 12.14 17.00 -6.17
C TRP A 92 11.17 17.86 -6.97
N ILE A 93 9.86 17.59 -6.88
CA ILE A 93 8.86 18.48 -7.50
C ILE A 93 8.89 19.86 -6.85
N LEU A 94 8.95 19.95 -5.53
CA LEU A 94 9.05 21.24 -4.84
C LEU A 94 10.30 22.01 -5.23
N ILE A 95 11.46 21.34 -5.31
CA ILE A 95 12.71 21.95 -5.78
C ILE A 95 12.54 22.48 -7.23
N GLY A 96 11.94 21.69 -8.09
CA GLY A 96 11.64 22.09 -9.48
C GLY A 96 10.72 23.31 -9.57
N ILE A 97 9.66 23.36 -8.75
CA ILE A 97 8.73 24.49 -8.68
C ILE A 97 9.41 25.74 -8.14
N VAL A 98 10.25 25.62 -7.09
CA VAL A 98 11.05 26.74 -6.60
C VAL A 98 11.93 27.29 -7.74
N GLY A 99 12.61 26.42 -8.47
CA GLY A 99 13.42 26.82 -9.62
C GLY A 99 12.59 27.53 -10.69
N TRP A 100 11.39 27.02 -11.01
CA TRP A 100 10.49 27.60 -12.00
C TRP A 100 9.97 28.99 -11.61
N VAL A 101 9.44 29.11 -10.39
CA VAL A 101 8.92 30.39 -9.85
C VAL A 101 10.05 31.42 -9.77
N SER A 102 11.22 31.05 -9.22
CA SER A 102 12.37 31.94 -9.10
C SER A 102 12.88 32.41 -10.48
N LYS A 103 12.91 31.52 -11.48
CA LYS A 103 13.23 31.87 -12.87
C LYS A 103 12.22 32.86 -13.44
N GLY A 104 10.92 32.68 -13.19
CA GLY A 104 9.87 33.58 -13.60
C GLY A 104 9.99 34.97 -13.00
N VAL A 105 10.31 35.05 -11.69
CA VAL A 105 10.56 36.33 -11.00
C VAL A 105 11.74 37.07 -11.60
N VAL A 106 12.87 36.39 -11.82
CA VAL A 106 14.10 36.99 -12.41
C VAL A 106 13.87 37.50 -13.83
N LEU A 107 13.10 36.75 -14.65
CA LEU A 107 12.79 37.15 -16.03
C LEU A 107 11.65 38.20 -16.11
N GLY A 108 10.87 38.34 -15.05
CA GLY A 108 9.63 39.14 -15.03
C GLY A 108 8.51 38.56 -15.86
N GLU A 109 8.59 37.26 -16.23
CA GLU A 109 7.56 36.54 -16.93
C GLU A 109 7.64 35.05 -16.66
N MET A 110 6.48 34.40 -16.51
CA MET A 110 6.34 32.96 -16.40
C MET A 110 5.66 32.41 -17.64
N ARG A 111 6.28 31.42 -18.29
CA ARG A 111 5.76 30.80 -19.51
C ARG A 111 5.27 29.40 -19.20
N ILE A 112 4.00 29.14 -19.53
CA ILE A 112 3.36 27.82 -19.39
C ILE A 112 3.04 27.33 -20.79
N ARG A 113 3.63 26.22 -21.23
CA ARG A 113 3.35 25.62 -22.53
C ARG A 113 1.96 25.02 -22.51
N ARG A 114 1.16 25.33 -23.55
CA ARG A 114 -0.20 24.81 -23.72
C ARG A 114 -0.17 23.48 -24.45
N THR A 115 -0.95 22.52 -23.96
CA THR A 115 -1.17 21.23 -24.61
C THR A 115 -2.67 20.90 -24.67
N PRO A 116 -3.08 19.94 -25.51
CA PRO A 116 -4.47 19.47 -25.55
C PRO A 116 -4.94 18.81 -24.24
N LEU A 117 -4.03 18.39 -23.36
CA LEU A 117 -4.35 17.71 -22.10
C LEU A 117 -4.52 18.65 -20.89
N ASP A 118 -4.23 19.95 -21.02
CA ASP A 118 -4.30 20.89 -19.90
C ASP A 118 -5.68 20.90 -19.25
N ILE A 119 -6.75 20.94 -20.06
CA ILE A 119 -8.14 20.98 -19.58
C ILE A 119 -8.53 19.64 -18.91
N PRO A 120 -8.31 18.46 -19.51
CA PRO A 120 -8.57 17.18 -18.86
C PRO A 120 -7.82 16.98 -17.53
N VAL A 121 -6.54 17.39 -17.45
CA VAL A 121 -5.73 17.31 -16.22
C VAL A 121 -6.32 18.19 -15.12
N LEU A 122 -6.64 19.45 -15.43
CA LEU A 122 -7.24 20.39 -14.47
C LEU A 122 -8.63 19.96 -14.06
N ALA A 123 -9.46 19.48 -14.97
CA ALA A 123 -10.80 18.97 -14.68
C ALA A 123 -10.74 17.77 -13.72
N PHE A 124 -9.86 16.81 -13.99
CA PHE A 124 -9.63 15.67 -13.11
C PHE A 124 -9.16 16.12 -11.72
N LEU A 125 -8.20 17.05 -11.64
CA LEU A 125 -7.72 17.59 -10.35
C LEU A 125 -8.84 18.26 -9.55
N VAL A 126 -9.71 19.05 -10.20
CA VAL A 126 -10.85 19.70 -9.51
C VAL A 126 -11.85 18.68 -8.98
N VAL A 127 -12.25 17.70 -9.80
CA VAL A 127 -13.18 16.64 -9.37
C VAL A 127 -12.59 15.81 -8.24
N TYR A 128 -11.30 15.47 -8.33
CA TYR A 128 -10.60 14.75 -7.27
C TYR A 128 -10.54 15.56 -5.97
N GLY A 129 -10.31 16.87 -6.07
CA GLY A 129 -10.36 17.79 -4.92
C GLY A 129 -11.75 17.85 -4.28
N LEU A 130 -12.81 17.91 -5.09
CA LEU A 130 -14.19 17.85 -4.58
C LEU A 130 -14.47 16.52 -3.87
N ALA A 131 -14.07 15.39 -4.46
CA ALA A 131 -14.20 14.07 -3.82
C ALA A 131 -13.44 14.01 -2.48
N THR A 132 -12.30 14.69 -2.35
CA THR A 132 -11.55 14.81 -1.09
C THR A 132 -12.29 15.63 -0.03
N ILE A 133 -12.88 16.76 -0.40
CA ILE A 133 -13.61 17.63 0.53
C ILE A 133 -14.84 16.90 1.11
N PHE A 134 -15.54 16.12 0.29
CA PHE A 134 -16.74 15.39 0.66
C PHE A 134 -16.46 13.95 1.13
N SER A 135 -15.18 13.60 1.34
CA SER A 135 -14.76 12.26 1.76
C SER A 135 -15.24 11.90 3.17
N THR A 136 -15.41 10.59 3.38
CA THR A 136 -15.65 9.97 4.70
C THR A 136 -14.43 10.04 5.62
N ASP A 137 -13.21 10.02 5.07
CA ASP A 137 -11.94 10.27 5.76
C ASP A 137 -11.21 11.41 5.04
N ARG A 138 -11.46 12.64 5.46
CA ARG A 138 -10.90 13.83 4.80
C ARG A 138 -9.38 13.91 4.86
N TRP A 139 -8.79 13.49 6.00
CA TRP A 139 -7.33 13.52 6.14
C TRP A 139 -6.67 12.42 5.31
N GLY A 140 -7.18 11.20 5.38
CA GLY A 140 -6.73 10.09 4.54
C GLY A 140 -6.87 10.41 3.04
N SER A 141 -7.98 11.05 2.64
CA SER A 141 -8.17 11.47 1.23
C SER A 141 -7.27 12.63 0.82
N PHE A 142 -6.86 13.51 1.73
CA PHE A 142 -5.91 14.59 1.44
C PHE A 142 -4.47 14.07 1.36
N TRP A 143 -4.02 13.33 2.38
CA TRP A 143 -2.64 12.86 2.52
C TRP A 143 -2.39 11.54 1.80
N GLY A 144 -3.31 10.58 1.90
CA GLY A 144 -3.22 9.21 1.42
C GLY A 144 -3.25 8.18 2.54
N ALA A 145 -3.20 6.89 2.17
CA ALA A 145 -3.17 5.79 3.11
C ALA A 145 -1.78 5.60 3.74
N PHE A 146 -1.74 5.02 4.95
CA PHE A 146 -0.50 4.61 5.59
C PHE A 146 0.23 3.60 4.70
N GLY A 147 1.53 3.79 4.50
CA GLY A 147 2.36 2.97 3.61
C GLY A 147 2.30 3.34 2.13
N ASP A 148 1.17 3.85 1.62
CA ASP A 148 1.04 4.31 0.23
C ASP A 148 0.22 5.61 0.11
N PRO A 149 0.83 6.79 0.28
CA PRO A 149 0.12 8.07 0.17
C PRO A 149 -0.20 8.50 -1.26
N SER A 150 0.08 7.68 -2.28
CA SER A 150 -0.05 8.05 -3.69
C SER A 150 -1.47 8.37 -4.15
N ARG A 151 -2.50 7.86 -3.45
CA ARG A 151 -3.92 8.13 -3.72
C ARG A 151 -4.43 9.41 -3.06
N GLY A 152 -3.65 10.05 -2.21
CA GLY A 152 -4.05 11.32 -1.60
C GLY A 152 -4.15 12.47 -2.64
N PHE A 153 -5.02 13.45 -2.36
CA PHE A 153 -5.16 14.64 -3.20
C PHE A 153 -3.82 15.37 -3.39
N LEU A 154 -2.98 15.41 -2.36
CA LEU A 154 -1.66 16.02 -2.43
C LEU A 154 -0.79 15.36 -3.52
N SER A 155 -0.87 14.05 -3.68
CA SER A 155 -0.16 13.30 -4.74
C SER A 155 -0.67 13.69 -6.12
N VAL A 156 -1.98 13.72 -6.33
CA VAL A 156 -2.57 14.08 -7.64
C VAL A 156 -2.27 15.54 -8.00
N ALA A 157 -2.29 16.44 -7.00
CA ALA A 157 -1.87 17.83 -7.20
C ALA A 157 -0.38 17.93 -7.57
N ALA A 158 0.49 17.19 -6.88
CA ALA A 158 1.92 17.14 -7.20
C ALA A 158 2.19 16.53 -8.59
N LEU A 159 1.45 15.48 -9.00
CA LEU A 159 1.53 14.91 -10.35
C LEU A 159 1.07 15.90 -11.42
N SER A 160 0.01 16.68 -11.15
CA SER A 160 -0.43 17.76 -12.04
C SER A 160 0.61 18.86 -12.17
N LEU A 161 1.26 19.25 -11.06
CA LEU A 161 2.38 20.20 -11.09
C LEU A 161 3.58 19.64 -11.84
N ALA A 162 3.90 18.37 -11.67
CA ALA A 162 4.95 17.67 -12.41
C ALA A 162 4.69 17.70 -13.92
N TYR A 163 3.43 17.45 -14.33
CA TYR A 163 3.01 17.56 -15.72
C TYR A 163 3.32 18.96 -16.28
N PHE A 164 2.87 20.04 -15.64
CA PHE A 164 3.12 21.39 -16.11
C PHE A 164 4.61 21.75 -16.08
N LEU A 165 5.38 21.27 -15.10
CA LEU A 165 6.82 21.49 -15.01
C LEU A 165 7.56 20.82 -16.18
N ILE A 166 7.26 19.54 -16.47
CA ILE A 166 7.87 18.79 -17.59
C ILE A 166 7.54 19.43 -18.92
N VAL A 167 6.26 19.72 -19.16
CA VAL A 167 5.77 20.25 -20.45
C VAL A 167 6.33 21.65 -20.73
N SER A 168 6.37 22.53 -19.71
CA SER A 168 6.81 23.92 -19.87
C SER A 168 8.32 24.08 -20.00
N HIS A 169 9.10 23.11 -19.54
CA HIS A 169 10.58 23.18 -19.54
C HIS A 169 11.23 22.12 -20.44
N PHE A 170 10.48 21.59 -21.40
CA PHE A 170 11.02 20.62 -22.34
C PHE A 170 12.01 21.24 -23.31
N ASN A 171 13.16 20.57 -23.50
CA ASN A 171 14.07 20.79 -24.62
C ASN A 171 14.83 19.50 -24.94
N LYS A 172 15.40 19.38 -26.14
CA LYS A 172 16.10 18.16 -26.61
C LYS A 172 17.20 17.69 -25.65
N LYS A 173 18.05 18.64 -25.16
CA LYS A 173 19.16 18.28 -24.25
C LYS A 173 18.65 17.72 -22.93
N ARG A 174 17.62 18.35 -22.33
CA ARG A 174 17.01 17.92 -21.07
C ARG A 174 16.31 16.59 -21.24
N PHE A 175 15.59 16.40 -22.35
CA PHE A 175 14.98 15.12 -22.69
C PHE A 175 16.00 13.98 -22.74
N LEU A 176 17.13 14.17 -23.43
CA LEU A 176 18.19 13.16 -23.52
C LEU A 176 18.80 12.83 -22.15
N LEU A 177 18.96 13.85 -21.28
CA LEU A 177 19.45 13.63 -19.91
C LEU A 177 18.44 12.84 -19.06
N ILE A 178 17.15 13.19 -19.14
CA ILE A 178 16.07 12.52 -18.41
C ILE A 178 15.94 11.08 -18.88
N PHE A 179 15.86 10.86 -20.19
CA PHE A 179 15.66 9.54 -20.77
C PHE A 179 16.89 8.64 -20.59
N GLY A 180 18.10 9.20 -20.71
CA GLY A 180 19.34 8.51 -20.38
C GLY A 180 19.44 8.16 -18.90
N GLY A 181 19.07 9.09 -18.01
CA GLY A 181 18.97 8.82 -16.57
C GLY A 181 18.02 7.69 -16.23
N LEU A 182 16.81 7.69 -16.84
CA LEU A 182 15.83 6.60 -16.68
C LEU A 182 16.38 5.26 -17.19
N SER A 183 17.09 5.24 -18.34
CA SER A 183 17.68 4.02 -18.87
C SER A 183 18.75 3.44 -17.94
N VAL A 184 19.62 4.31 -17.40
CA VAL A 184 20.66 3.88 -16.43
C VAL A 184 20.03 3.38 -15.13
N SER A 185 19.06 4.07 -14.58
CA SER A 185 18.38 3.62 -13.36
C SER A 185 17.59 2.33 -13.58
N SER A 186 16.98 2.14 -14.75
CA SER A 186 16.34 0.88 -15.13
C SER A 186 17.34 -0.26 -15.21
N PHE A 187 18.53 -0.04 -15.79
CA PHE A 187 19.60 -1.02 -15.78
C PHE A 187 20.03 -1.41 -14.36
N LEU A 188 20.26 -0.43 -13.48
CA LEU A 188 20.63 -0.68 -12.09
C LEU A 188 19.54 -1.45 -11.32
N ALA A 189 18.26 -1.10 -11.53
CA ALA A 189 17.15 -1.82 -10.91
C ALA A 189 17.03 -3.28 -11.41
N VAL A 190 17.27 -3.52 -12.70
CA VAL A 190 17.31 -4.88 -13.28
C VAL A 190 18.45 -5.70 -12.67
N VAL A 191 19.67 -5.13 -12.59
CA VAL A 191 20.82 -5.80 -11.99
C VAL A 191 20.59 -6.11 -10.51
N TRP A 192 20.07 -5.13 -9.74
CA TRP A 192 19.70 -5.37 -8.34
C TRP A 192 18.73 -6.54 -8.19
N SER A 193 17.62 -6.50 -8.93
CA SER A 193 16.60 -7.53 -8.86
C SER A 193 17.13 -8.90 -9.26
N PHE A 194 18.03 -8.95 -10.26
CA PHE A 194 18.70 -10.19 -10.65
C PHE A 194 19.54 -10.77 -9.52
N LEU A 195 20.37 -9.96 -8.88
CA LEU A 195 21.23 -10.42 -7.78
C LEU A 195 20.40 -10.93 -6.60
N VAL A 196 19.37 -10.20 -6.21
CA VAL A 196 18.49 -10.58 -5.09
C VAL A 196 17.70 -11.86 -5.39
N ILE A 197 17.10 -11.98 -6.58
CA ILE A 197 16.32 -13.18 -6.98
C ILE A 197 17.22 -14.41 -7.11
N MET A 198 18.47 -14.25 -7.50
CA MET A 198 19.48 -15.33 -7.53
C MET A 198 20.05 -15.65 -6.13
N GLY A 199 19.64 -14.93 -5.08
CA GLY A 199 20.15 -15.17 -3.73
C GLY A 199 21.58 -14.69 -3.51
N ILE A 200 22.10 -13.81 -4.38
CA ILE A 200 23.46 -13.27 -4.28
C ILE A 200 23.46 -12.12 -3.29
N ARG A 201 24.09 -12.32 -2.14
CA ARG A 201 24.28 -11.32 -1.09
C ARG A 201 25.51 -10.49 -1.42
N PHE A 202 25.33 -9.17 -1.56
CA PHE A 202 26.42 -8.25 -1.92
C PHE A 202 26.52 -7.04 -1.00
N LEU A 203 25.59 -6.89 -0.06
CA LEU A 203 25.64 -5.84 0.96
C LEU A 203 26.20 -6.36 2.29
N PRO A 204 26.87 -5.52 3.11
CA PRO A 204 27.24 -5.88 4.46
C PRO A 204 26.02 -6.28 5.31
N GLY A 205 26.14 -7.32 6.17
CA GLY A 205 25.04 -7.94 6.88
C GLY A 205 24.11 -6.99 7.64
N ALA A 206 24.65 -5.89 8.20
CA ALA A 206 23.83 -4.87 8.86
C ALA A 206 22.89 -4.11 7.91
N VAL A 207 23.30 -3.93 6.65
CA VAL A 207 22.51 -3.23 5.61
C VAL A 207 21.63 -4.22 4.85
N GLU A 208 22.04 -5.48 4.72
CA GLU A 208 21.31 -6.53 4.03
C GLU A 208 19.94 -6.80 4.65
N ALA A 209 19.81 -6.70 6.00
CA ALA A 209 18.56 -6.84 6.71
C ALA A 209 17.48 -5.84 6.26
N PHE A 210 17.88 -4.71 5.67
CA PHE A 210 16.99 -3.66 5.17
C PHE A 210 16.87 -3.66 3.64
N ALA A 211 17.59 -4.57 2.93
CA ALA A 211 17.59 -4.62 1.48
C ALA A 211 16.25 -5.15 0.96
N PRO A 212 15.50 -4.36 0.17
CA PRO A 212 14.23 -4.82 -0.36
C PRO A 212 14.46 -5.85 -1.48
N ILE A 213 13.57 -6.84 -1.59
CA ILE A 213 13.53 -7.78 -2.72
C ILE A 213 13.34 -7.02 -4.03
N SER A 214 12.50 -6.00 -4.01
CA SER A 214 12.26 -5.10 -5.13
C SER A 214 12.56 -3.66 -4.72
N LEU A 215 13.38 -2.96 -5.50
CA LEU A 215 13.59 -1.51 -5.33
C LEU A 215 12.32 -0.68 -5.62
N LEU A 216 11.28 -1.29 -6.16
CA LEU A 216 10.02 -0.63 -6.53
C LEU A 216 8.88 -0.91 -5.54
N GLY A 217 9.13 -1.70 -4.50
CA GLY A 217 8.17 -2.10 -3.48
C GLY A 217 7.74 -3.55 -3.65
N THR A 218 6.58 -3.80 -4.23
CA THR A 218 6.04 -5.16 -4.38
C THR A 218 6.61 -5.91 -5.57
N VAL A 219 6.45 -7.24 -5.60
CA VAL A 219 6.85 -8.10 -6.73
C VAL A 219 6.04 -7.78 -7.99
N THR A 220 4.74 -7.55 -7.83
CA THR A 220 3.86 -7.12 -8.94
C THR A 220 4.32 -5.80 -9.54
N THR A 221 4.72 -4.84 -8.72
CA THR A 221 5.29 -3.55 -9.17
C THR A 221 6.59 -3.73 -9.93
N LEU A 222 7.46 -4.61 -9.42
CA LEU A 222 8.69 -4.98 -10.12
C LEU A 222 8.37 -5.61 -11.48
N ALA A 223 7.43 -6.54 -11.54
CA ALA A 223 7.02 -7.20 -12.78
C ALA A 223 6.47 -6.20 -13.82
N LEU A 224 5.67 -5.22 -13.39
CA LEU A 224 5.20 -4.13 -14.26
C LEU A 224 6.36 -3.25 -14.76
N PHE A 225 7.29 -2.89 -13.90
CA PHE A 225 8.47 -2.12 -14.29
C PHE A 225 9.36 -2.88 -15.28
N LEU A 226 9.60 -4.17 -15.02
CA LEU A 226 10.33 -5.03 -15.95
C LEU A 226 9.60 -5.22 -17.28
N SER A 227 8.27 -5.13 -17.30
CA SER A 227 7.49 -5.19 -18.54
C SER A 227 7.76 -3.99 -19.46
N VAL A 228 7.90 -2.79 -18.90
CA VAL A 228 8.11 -1.56 -19.68
C VAL A 228 9.58 -1.28 -20.02
N SER A 229 10.51 -1.77 -19.22
CA SER A 229 11.96 -1.52 -19.37
C SER A 229 12.55 -1.97 -20.72
N PRO A 230 12.14 -3.08 -21.36
CA PRO A 230 12.64 -3.46 -22.68
C PRO A 230 12.44 -2.40 -23.75
N ILE A 231 11.30 -1.70 -23.75
CA ILE A 231 11.04 -0.61 -24.72
C ILE A 231 11.95 0.58 -24.42
N VAL A 232 12.22 0.89 -23.15
CA VAL A 232 13.18 1.94 -22.77
C VAL A 232 14.59 1.59 -23.28
N PHE A 233 15.03 0.36 -23.09
CA PHE A 233 16.35 -0.11 -23.56
C PHE A 233 16.44 -0.12 -25.08
N MET A 234 15.42 -0.61 -25.80
CA MET A 234 15.38 -0.59 -27.26
C MET A 234 15.38 0.83 -27.84
N THR A 235 14.58 1.75 -27.24
CA THR A 235 14.56 3.14 -27.68
C THR A 235 15.92 3.81 -27.44
N SER A 236 16.58 3.50 -26.32
CA SER A 236 17.93 3.98 -26.02
C SER A 236 18.97 3.43 -26.99
N LEU A 237 18.86 2.14 -27.34
CA LEU A 237 19.71 1.50 -28.34
C LEU A 237 19.62 2.20 -29.70
N PHE A 238 18.39 2.45 -30.17
CA PHE A 238 18.18 3.17 -31.41
C PHE A 238 18.69 4.61 -31.35
N ALA A 239 18.62 5.27 -30.21
CA ALA A 239 19.12 6.63 -30.03
C ALA A 239 20.63 6.76 -30.21
N ILE A 240 21.41 5.74 -29.78
CA ILE A 240 22.87 5.72 -29.90
C ILE A 240 23.32 5.72 -31.37
N PHE A 241 22.57 5.05 -32.26
CA PHE A 241 22.91 4.90 -33.67
C PHE A 241 22.19 5.89 -34.62
N ARG A 242 21.38 6.80 -34.07
CA ARG A 242 20.60 7.76 -34.87
C ARG A 242 21.48 8.81 -35.58
N ASP A 243 22.56 9.26 -34.94
CA ASP A 243 23.49 10.25 -35.48
C ASP A 243 24.68 9.58 -36.21
N GLU A 244 24.51 9.28 -37.51
CA GLU A 244 25.54 8.64 -38.34
C GLU A 244 26.79 9.55 -38.56
N ASN A 245 26.59 10.89 -38.52
CA ASN A 245 27.62 11.90 -38.81
C ASN A 245 28.50 12.25 -37.57
N ALA A 246 28.23 11.75 -36.41
CA ALA A 246 29.07 11.97 -35.24
C ALA A 246 30.32 11.06 -35.32
N SER A 247 31.51 11.64 -35.53
CA SER A 247 32.81 10.95 -35.44
C SER A 247 33.15 10.59 -33.98
N VAL A 248 32.20 9.92 -33.34
CA VAL A 248 32.36 9.44 -31.94
C VAL A 248 33.20 8.17 -31.98
N ALA A 249 34.25 8.11 -31.15
CA ALA A 249 35.09 6.93 -31.00
C ALA A 249 34.24 5.66 -30.85
N SER A 250 34.57 4.60 -31.58
CA SER A 250 33.76 3.34 -31.66
C SER A 250 33.38 2.77 -30.29
N TRP A 251 34.27 2.78 -29.30
CA TRP A 251 34.01 2.26 -27.98
C TRP A 251 32.89 3.01 -27.23
N LYS A 252 32.74 4.33 -27.46
CA LYS A 252 31.67 5.16 -26.85
C LYS A 252 30.27 4.78 -27.37
N LYS A 253 30.17 4.11 -28.52
CA LYS A 253 28.91 3.56 -29.04
C LYS A 253 28.72 2.10 -28.59
N TRP A 254 29.75 1.28 -28.66
CA TRP A 254 29.64 -0.16 -28.40
C TRP A 254 29.54 -0.54 -26.91
N VAL A 255 30.18 0.18 -26.00
CA VAL A 255 30.06 -0.10 -24.55
C VAL A 255 28.62 0.10 -24.07
N PRO A 256 27.95 1.27 -24.27
CA PRO A 256 26.55 1.38 -23.85
C PRO A 256 25.60 0.44 -24.59
N THR A 257 25.88 0.09 -25.86
CA THR A 257 25.14 -0.92 -26.59
C THR A 257 25.22 -2.29 -25.93
N ALA A 258 26.41 -2.74 -25.56
CA ALA A 258 26.60 -4.01 -24.86
C ALA A 258 25.87 -4.03 -23.50
N LEU A 259 25.93 -2.94 -22.75
CA LEU A 259 25.21 -2.81 -21.48
C LEU A 259 23.69 -2.84 -21.65
N LEU A 260 23.13 -2.19 -22.67
CA LEU A 260 21.70 -2.21 -22.96
C LEU A 260 21.21 -3.58 -23.42
N LEU A 261 22.00 -4.29 -24.22
CA LEU A 261 21.69 -5.67 -24.61
C LEU A 261 21.77 -6.63 -23.42
N LEU A 262 22.77 -6.48 -22.56
CA LEU A 262 22.84 -7.23 -21.29
C LEU A 262 21.62 -6.93 -20.40
N ALA A 263 21.24 -5.64 -20.25
CA ALA A 263 20.05 -5.25 -19.51
C ALA A 263 18.78 -5.91 -20.07
N LEU A 264 18.64 -5.94 -21.40
CA LEU A 264 17.49 -6.56 -22.07
C LEU A 264 17.45 -8.07 -21.80
N LEU A 265 18.58 -8.76 -21.88
CA LEU A 265 18.68 -10.20 -21.60
C LEU A 265 18.35 -10.51 -20.12
N LEU A 266 18.95 -9.77 -19.18
CA LEU A 266 18.66 -9.94 -17.76
C LEU A 266 17.20 -9.63 -17.44
N ASN A 267 16.62 -8.61 -18.07
CA ASN A 267 15.21 -8.25 -17.89
C ASN A 267 14.27 -9.35 -18.37
N LEU A 268 14.51 -9.93 -19.56
CA LEU A 268 13.71 -11.04 -20.09
C LEU A 268 13.83 -12.29 -19.21
N PHE A 269 15.04 -12.57 -18.71
CA PHE A 269 15.26 -13.64 -17.74
C PHE A 269 14.45 -13.43 -16.45
N LEU A 270 14.46 -12.21 -15.88
CA LEU A 270 13.71 -11.88 -14.68
C LEU A 270 12.19 -11.98 -14.89
N LEU A 271 11.68 -11.56 -16.04
CA LEU A 271 10.27 -11.71 -16.38
C LEU A 271 9.83 -13.17 -16.43
N LEU A 272 10.71 -14.04 -16.96
CA LEU A 272 10.49 -15.49 -16.96
C LEU A 272 10.52 -16.04 -15.53
N ALA A 273 11.48 -15.61 -14.70
CA ALA A 273 11.62 -16.06 -13.31
C ALA A 273 10.46 -15.61 -12.41
N LEU A 274 9.92 -14.40 -12.60
CA LEU A 274 8.80 -13.87 -11.84
C LEU A 274 7.44 -14.43 -12.30
N HIS A 275 7.33 -14.84 -13.55
CA HIS A 275 6.10 -15.38 -14.18
C HIS A 275 4.80 -14.63 -13.78
N SER A 276 4.83 -13.31 -13.84
CA SER A 276 3.65 -12.50 -13.49
C SER A 276 2.63 -12.51 -14.63
N PHE A 277 1.41 -12.95 -14.34
CA PHE A 277 0.29 -12.94 -15.29
C PHE A 277 0.03 -11.55 -15.89
N VAL A 278 0.23 -10.49 -15.10
CA VAL A 278 0.00 -9.09 -15.53
C VAL A 278 1.04 -8.63 -16.56
N SER A 279 2.27 -9.15 -16.51
CA SER A 279 3.37 -8.72 -17.39
C SER A 279 3.09 -9.03 -18.86
N TRP A 280 2.51 -10.18 -19.17
CA TRP A 280 2.34 -10.64 -20.55
C TRP A 280 1.38 -9.78 -21.37
N PRO A 281 0.13 -9.50 -20.94
CA PRO A 281 -0.77 -8.60 -21.67
C PRO A 281 -0.20 -7.20 -21.86
N VAL A 282 0.49 -6.68 -20.84
CA VAL A 282 1.12 -5.37 -20.87
C VAL A 282 2.22 -5.31 -21.93
N MET A 283 3.10 -6.32 -21.96
CA MET A 283 4.18 -6.39 -22.94
C MET A 283 3.66 -6.60 -24.38
N ILE A 284 2.73 -7.53 -24.57
CA ILE A 284 2.13 -7.80 -25.90
C ILE A 284 1.44 -6.54 -26.42
N GLY A 285 0.66 -5.86 -25.58
CA GLY A 285 -0.03 -4.63 -25.97
C GLY A 285 0.92 -3.49 -26.34
N GLY A 286 1.91 -3.21 -25.48
CA GLY A 286 2.86 -2.11 -25.72
C GLY A 286 3.84 -2.36 -26.86
N LEU A 287 4.41 -3.58 -26.93
CA LEU A 287 5.31 -3.95 -28.01
C LEU A 287 4.55 -4.13 -29.33
N GLY A 288 3.31 -4.65 -29.28
CA GLY A 288 2.41 -4.69 -30.43
C GLY A 288 2.11 -3.30 -30.97
N PHE A 289 1.80 -2.33 -30.09
CA PHE A 289 1.64 -0.93 -30.47
C PHE A 289 2.91 -0.40 -31.17
N PHE A 290 4.09 -0.64 -30.57
CA PHE A 290 5.37 -0.24 -31.17
C PHE A 290 5.58 -0.86 -32.56
N LEU A 291 5.34 -2.17 -32.70
CA LEU A 291 5.52 -2.90 -33.97
C LEU A 291 4.53 -2.46 -35.06
N ILE A 292 3.28 -2.14 -34.72
CA ILE A 292 2.30 -1.64 -35.69
C ILE A 292 2.82 -0.39 -36.40
N PHE A 293 3.36 0.60 -35.66
CA PHE A 293 3.90 1.82 -36.23
C PHE A 293 5.18 1.60 -37.04
N VAL A 294 6.01 0.62 -36.63
CA VAL A 294 7.22 0.26 -37.36
C VAL A 294 6.88 -0.50 -38.64
N LEU A 295 6.01 -1.52 -38.59
CA LEU A 295 5.60 -2.31 -39.76
C LEU A 295 4.78 -1.52 -40.76
N ALA A 296 3.93 -0.58 -40.28
CA ALA A 296 3.23 0.36 -41.16
C ALA A 296 4.16 1.42 -41.76
N GLN A 297 5.45 1.38 -41.47
CA GLN A 297 6.50 2.31 -41.94
C GLN A 297 6.20 3.80 -41.58
N ILE A 298 5.37 4.02 -40.58
CA ILE A 298 5.07 5.37 -40.06
C ILE A 298 6.30 5.90 -39.33
N VAL A 299 6.97 5.04 -38.56
CA VAL A 299 8.24 5.31 -37.88
C VAL A 299 9.28 4.30 -38.34
N ARG A 300 10.44 4.80 -38.81
CA ARG A 300 11.54 3.94 -39.27
C ARG A 300 12.65 3.90 -38.24
N PRO A 301 12.86 2.78 -37.53
CA PRO A 301 14.04 2.60 -36.66
C PRO A 301 15.32 2.51 -37.52
N VAL A 302 16.47 2.58 -36.86
CA VAL A 302 17.78 2.37 -37.49
C VAL A 302 17.83 0.94 -38.06
N GLU A 303 18.14 0.81 -39.34
CA GLU A 303 18.06 -0.47 -40.07
C GLU A 303 18.82 -1.62 -39.42
N GLN A 304 20.00 -1.34 -38.87
CA GLN A 304 20.83 -2.34 -38.21
C GLN A 304 20.15 -3.03 -37.00
N TRP A 305 19.23 -2.35 -36.33
CA TRP A 305 18.57 -2.82 -35.11
C TRP A 305 17.05 -3.02 -35.26
N ALA A 306 16.52 -2.82 -36.46
CA ALA A 306 15.08 -2.90 -36.74
C ALA A 306 14.45 -4.27 -36.44
N TRP A 307 15.26 -5.34 -36.39
CA TRP A 307 14.85 -6.70 -36.08
C TRP A 307 14.64 -6.96 -34.56
N VAL A 308 15.28 -6.15 -33.68
CA VAL A 308 15.25 -6.37 -32.21
C VAL A 308 13.83 -6.39 -31.64
N PRO A 309 12.92 -5.43 -31.90
CA PRO A 309 11.56 -5.48 -31.38
C PRO A 309 10.80 -6.74 -31.79
N MET A 310 11.00 -7.22 -33.02
CA MET A 310 10.36 -8.44 -33.53
C MET A 310 10.84 -9.68 -32.78
N VAL A 311 12.15 -9.80 -32.57
CA VAL A 311 12.74 -10.93 -31.81
C VAL A 311 12.26 -10.90 -30.36
N VAL A 312 12.25 -9.75 -29.70
CA VAL A 312 11.72 -9.61 -28.32
C VAL A 312 10.26 -10.03 -28.28
N PHE A 313 9.45 -9.63 -29.27
CA PHE A 313 8.04 -10.02 -29.33
C PHE A 313 7.84 -11.53 -29.49
N VAL A 314 8.64 -12.17 -30.36
CA VAL A 314 8.61 -13.63 -30.54
C VAL A 314 9.03 -14.36 -29.24
N ILE A 315 10.06 -13.87 -28.55
CA ILE A 315 10.51 -14.43 -27.27
C ILE A 315 9.39 -14.33 -26.22
N ILE A 316 8.67 -13.21 -26.14
CA ILE A 316 7.54 -13.01 -25.22
C ILE A 316 6.42 -14.00 -25.52
N LEU A 317 6.07 -14.18 -26.81
CA LEU A 317 5.06 -15.15 -27.21
C LEU A 317 5.49 -16.58 -26.87
N ALA A 318 6.76 -16.90 -27.04
CA ALA A 318 7.31 -18.20 -26.65
C ALA A 318 7.21 -18.40 -25.12
N PHE A 319 7.57 -17.40 -24.31
CA PHE A 319 7.44 -17.48 -22.84
C PHE A 319 6.00 -17.68 -22.38
N LEU A 320 5.05 -17.03 -23.04
CA LEU A 320 3.62 -17.21 -22.77
C LEU A 320 3.18 -18.68 -23.03
N MET A 321 3.76 -19.34 -24.03
CA MET A 321 3.43 -20.73 -24.40
C MET A 321 4.11 -21.78 -23.50
N PHE A 322 5.33 -21.52 -23.04
CA PHE A 322 6.11 -22.49 -22.26
C PHE A 322 5.78 -22.54 -20.76
N GLY A 323 5.00 -21.58 -20.27
CA GLY A 323 4.61 -21.52 -18.87
C GLY A 323 5.72 -21.06 -17.91
N SER A 324 5.52 -21.29 -16.61
CA SER A 324 6.48 -20.90 -15.57
C SER A 324 7.65 -21.88 -15.47
N VAL A 325 8.86 -21.34 -15.33
CA VAL A 325 10.06 -22.08 -14.98
C VAL A 325 10.55 -21.59 -13.61
N PRO A 326 10.70 -22.44 -12.58
CA PRO A 326 11.14 -22.04 -11.25
C PRO A 326 12.63 -21.68 -11.24
N LEU A 327 12.96 -20.48 -11.72
CA LEU A 327 14.33 -19.97 -11.82
C LEU A 327 14.77 -19.16 -10.59
N ALA A 328 13.82 -18.68 -9.77
CA ALA A 328 14.13 -17.93 -8.57
C ALA A 328 14.75 -18.85 -7.51
N ARG A 329 15.88 -18.42 -6.91
CA ARG A 329 16.56 -19.12 -5.82
C ARG A 329 16.18 -18.62 -4.44
N THR A 330 15.43 -17.54 -4.37
CA THR A 330 14.87 -16.96 -3.14
C THR A 330 13.37 -17.15 -3.13
N ASN A 331 12.80 -17.42 -1.96
CA ASN A 331 11.35 -17.42 -1.78
C ASN A 331 10.83 -16.00 -1.96
N LEU A 332 10.02 -15.79 -2.98
CA LEU A 332 9.36 -14.51 -3.22
C LEU A 332 8.09 -14.41 -2.36
N PRO A 333 7.78 -13.23 -1.82
CA PRO A 333 6.53 -13.03 -1.09
C PRO A 333 5.34 -13.24 -2.02
N VAL A 334 4.34 -13.99 -1.54
CA VAL A 334 3.08 -14.19 -2.24
C VAL A 334 2.22 -12.95 -2.07
N GLU A 335 1.93 -12.28 -3.17
CA GLU A 335 1.03 -11.11 -3.19
C GLU A 335 -0.38 -11.56 -3.57
N VAL A 336 -1.32 -11.28 -2.68
CA VAL A 336 -2.72 -11.64 -2.87
C VAL A 336 -3.51 -10.40 -3.25
N MET A 337 -4.33 -10.53 -4.29
CA MET A 337 -5.24 -9.48 -4.75
C MET A 337 -6.67 -10.05 -4.83
N PRO A 338 -7.72 -9.24 -4.60
CA PRO A 338 -9.08 -9.69 -4.77
C PRO A 338 -9.35 -10.04 -6.24
N LYS A 339 -10.23 -11.02 -6.47
CA LYS A 339 -10.70 -11.32 -7.83
C LYS A 339 -11.41 -10.12 -8.44
N PHE A 340 -11.26 -9.91 -9.74
CA PHE A 340 -11.84 -8.77 -10.46
C PHE A 340 -13.36 -8.70 -10.29
N SER A 341 -14.08 -9.84 -10.40
CA SER A 341 -15.52 -9.91 -10.20
C SER A 341 -15.93 -9.45 -8.81
N PHE A 342 -15.22 -9.90 -7.78
CA PHE A 342 -15.49 -9.51 -6.40
C PHE A 342 -15.25 -8.00 -6.16
N ALA A 343 -14.15 -7.45 -6.69
CA ALA A 343 -13.87 -6.03 -6.61
C ALA A 343 -14.90 -5.18 -7.39
N PHE A 344 -15.43 -5.72 -8.51
CA PHE A 344 -16.50 -5.09 -9.29
C PHE A 344 -17.82 -5.04 -8.51
N ASP A 345 -18.19 -6.10 -7.80
CA ASP A 345 -19.40 -6.13 -6.98
C ASP A 345 -19.34 -5.13 -5.82
N ILE A 346 -18.16 -5.00 -5.20
CA ILE A 346 -17.89 -3.95 -4.20
C ILE A 346 -18.05 -2.56 -4.82
N ALA A 347 -17.41 -2.31 -5.97
CA ALA A 347 -17.51 -1.03 -6.65
C ALA A 347 -18.93 -0.68 -7.05
N LYS A 348 -19.70 -1.65 -7.54
CA LYS A 348 -21.13 -1.51 -7.86
C LYS A 348 -21.95 -1.10 -6.64
N SER A 349 -21.71 -1.73 -5.49
CA SER A 349 -22.39 -1.40 -4.23
C SER A 349 -22.02 -0.01 -3.73
N ALA A 350 -20.74 0.34 -3.78
CA ALA A 350 -20.25 1.66 -3.39
C ALA A 350 -20.84 2.79 -4.25
N VAL A 351 -20.90 2.60 -5.57
CA VAL A 351 -21.51 3.57 -6.50
C VAL A 351 -23.01 3.70 -6.28
N ARG A 352 -23.71 2.60 -5.96
CA ARG A 352 -25.15 2.66 -5.66
C ARG A 352 -25.45 3.57 -4.47
N ASP A 353 -24.60 3.53 -3.44
CA ASP A 353 -24.82 4.31 -2.22
C ASP A 353 -24.26 5.75 -2.33
N LYS A 354 -23.13 5.93 -3.04
CA LYS A 354 -22.47 7.23 -3.21
C LYS A 354 -22.11 7.49 -4.68
N PHE A 355 -23.13 7.72 -5.50
CA PHE A 355 -23.01 7.78 -6.95
C PHE A 355 -22.03 8.84 -7.47
N PHE A 356 -22.14 10.10 -7.02
CA PHE A 356 -21.45 11.22 -7.67
C PHE A 356 -19.95 11.27 -7.39
N LEU A 357 -19.54 11.33 -6.12
CA LEU A 357 -18.17 11.59 -5.66
C LEU A 357 -17.56 10.43 -4.87
N GLY A 358 -18.28 9.32 -4.72
CA GLY A 358 -17.80 8.14 -4.00
C GLY A 358 -17.59 8.36 -2.50
N SER A 359 -16.75 7.54 -1.90
CA SER A 359 -16.39 7.60 -0.48
C SER A 359 -15.24 8.56 -0.18
N GLY A 360 -14.51 8.98 -1.21
CA GLY A 360 -13.30 9.78 -1.16
C GLY A 360 -12.04 9.01 -1.57
N PRO A 361 -11.01 9.70 -2.10
CA PRO A 361 -9.73 9.10 -2.43
C PRO A 361 -9.11 8.34 -1.24
N ALA A 362 -8.34 7.29 -1.52
CA ALA A 362 -7.64 6.46 -0.53
C ALA A 362 -8.54 5.80 0.54
N THR A 363 -9.86 5.69 0.30
CA THR A 363 -10.82 5.09 1.25
C THR A 363 -11.23 3.66 0.86
N TYR A 364 -10.59 3.03 -0.13
CA TYR A 364 -11.01 1.71 -0.61
C TYR A 364 -11.04 0.65 0.50
N GLY A 365 -10.10 0.67 1.45
CA GLY A 365 -10.11 -0.27 2.57
C GLY A 365 -11.40 -0.20 3.42
N SER A 366 -11.95 1.00 3.63
CA SER A 366 -13.23 1.18 4.31
C SER A 366 -14.41 0.74 3.44
N VAL A 367 -14.35 1.00 2.12
CA VAL A 367 -15.34 0.54 1.15
C VAL A 367 -15.36 -0.99 1.08
N PHE A 368 -14.17 -1.61 1.03
CA PHE A 368 -14.04 -3.07 1.06
C PHE A 368 -14.69 -3.66 2.32
N SER A 369 -14.35 -3.14 3.50
CA SER A 369 -14.89 -3.64 4.77
C SER A 369 -16.42 -3.53 4.82
N LEU A 370 -16.98 -2.41 4.37
CA LEU A 370 -18.42 -2.17 4.41
C LEU A 370 -19.22 -3.07 3.44
N TYR A 371 -18.70 -3.29 2.23
CA TYR A 371 -19.44 -3.97 1.15
C TYR A 371 -18.96 -5.39 0.84
N ARG A 372 -17.97 -5.94 1.57
CA ARG A 372 -17.57 -7.34 1.38
C ARG A 372 -18.74 -8.27 1.60
N SER A 373 -18.92 -9.21 0.68
CA SER A 373 -20.02 -10.16 0.76
C SER A 373 -19.73 -11.31 1.75
N VAL A 374 -20.78 -12.02 2.18
CA VAL A 374 -20.63 -13.19 3.08
C VAL A 374 -19.85 -14.31 2.40
N GLU A 375 -19.98 -14.46 1.08
CA GLU A 375 -19.25 -15.48 0.29
C GLU A 375 -17.72 -15.32 0.41
N TYR A 376 -17.23 -14.10 0.65
CA TYR A 376 -15.81 -13.86 0.91
C TYR A 376 -15.31 -14.64 2.14
N ASN A 377 -16.16 -14.88 3.14
CA ASN A 377 -15.79 -15.62 4.34
C ASN A 377 -15.51 -17.11 4.11
N GLN A 378 -15.93 -17.66 2.97
CA GLN A 378 -15.61 -19.05 2.61
C GLN A 378 -14.16 -19.22 2.12
N ASN A 379 -13.45 -18.11 1.85
CA ASN A 379 -12.03 -18.15 1.49
C ASN A 379 -11.16 -18.34 2.73
N SER A 380 -10.02 -19.04 2.61
CA SER A 380 -9.01 -19.16 3.65
C SER A 380 -8.40 -17.81 4.08
N LEU A 381 -8.44 -16.81 3.20
CA LEU A 381 -7.93 -15.45 3.43
C LEU A 381 -9.03 -14.47 3.91
N PHE A 382 -10.12 -14.94 4.46
CA PHE A 382 -11.28 -14.14 4.86
C PHE A 382 -10.98 -13.03 5.89
N THR A 383 -9.87 -13.12 6.61
CA THR A 383 -9.40 -12.10 7.55
C THR A 383 -8.68 -10.93 6.87
N LEU A 384 -8.23 -11.10 5.62
CA LEU A 384 -7.53 -10.04 4.91
C LEU A 384 -8.49 -8.94 4.47
N ARG A 385 -8.05 -7.71 4.65
CA ARG A 385 -8.73 -6.50 4.15
C ARG A 385 -7.86 -5.87 3.08
N PHE A 386 -8.41 -5.68 1.90
CA PHE A 386 -7.70 -5.11 0.77
C PHE A 386 -7.86 -3.58 0.75
N ASP A 387 -6.76 -2.88 0.65
CA ASP A 387 -6.72 -1.41 0.52
C ASP A 387 -6.66 -0.95 -0.95
N GLN A 388 -6.55 -1.89 -1.90
CA GLN A 388 -6.46 -1.66 -3.34
C GLN A 388 -7.29 -2.67 -4.12
N THR A 389 -7.71 -2.27 -5.33
CA THR A 389 -8.40 -3.14 -6.30
C THR A 389 -7.42 -3.74 -7.31
N PRO A 390 -7.82 -4.79 -8.04
CA PRO A 390 -7.01 -5.35 -9.14
C PRO A 390 -6.87 -4.44 -10.37
N GLY A 391 -7.39 -3.22 -10.34
CA GLY A 391 -7.25 -2.22 -11.40
C GLY A 391 -7.63 -0.82 -10.93
N VAL A 392 -6.86 0.19 -11.34
CA VAL A 392 -7.08 1.60 -10.96
C VAL A 392 -8.48 2.11 -11.34
N PHE A 393 -9.06 1.58 -12.42
CA PHE A 393 -10.42 1.92 -12.84
C PHE A 393 -11.48 1.53 -11.80
N LEU A 394 -11.42 0.32 -11.24
CA LEU A 394 -12.35 -0.12 -10.20
C LEU A 394 -12.17 0.64 -8.89
N GLU A 395 -10.93 1.00 -8.58
CA GLU A 395 -10.63 1.84 -7.43
C GLU A 395 -11.24 3.24 -7.59
N ALA A 396 -11.07 3.85 -8.76
CA ALA A 396 -11.67 5.13 -9.08
C ALA A 396 -13.20 5.08 -8.96
N LEU A 397 -13.82 4.04 -9.52
CA LEU A 397 -15.29 3.86 -9.48
C LEU A 397 -15.81 3.80 -8.04
N SER A 398 -15.13 3.06 -7.16
CA SER A 398 -15.56 2.88 -5.78
C SER A 398 -15.23 4.07 -4.86
N THR A 399 -14.14 4.81 -5.15
CA THR A 399 -13.63 5.85 -4.24
C THR A 399 -13.97 7.28 -4.66
N ILE A 400 -13.91 7.60 -5.97
CA ILE A 400 -14.23 8.94 -6.49
C ILE A 400 -15.54 9.00 -7.27
N GLY A 401 -16.30 7.90 -7.26
CA GLY A 401 -17.64 7.82 -7.83
C GLY A 401 -17.70 7.96 -9.36
N ALA A 402 -18.92 8.08 -9.89
CA ALA A 402 -19.14 8.14 -11.34
C ALA A 402 -18.50 9.38 -11.99
N VAL A 403 -18.63 10.55 -11.37
CA VAL A 403 -18.09 11.80 -11.92
C VAL A 403 -16.56 11.77 -11.98
N GLY A 404 -15.92 11.30 -10.89
CA GLY A 404 -14.47 11.15 -10.86
C GLY A 404 -13.96 10.11 -11.87
N THR A 405 -14.66 9.00 -12.00
CA THR A 405 -14.33 7.95 -12.98
C THR A 405 -14.49 8.43 -14.42
N ILE A 406 -15.55 9.17 -14.73
CA ILE A 406 -15.73 9.79 -16.05
C ILE A 406 -14.60 10.77 -16.33
N ALA A 407 -14.24 11.65 -15.37
CA ALA A 407 -13.13 12.58 -15.53
C ALA A 407 -11.79 11.85 -15.77
N TYR A 408 -11.56 10.74 -15.06
CA TYR A 408 -10.38 9.87 -15.27
C TYR A 408 -10.39 9.26 -16.68
N LEU A 409 -11.51 8.70 -17.12
CA LEU A 409 -11.65 8.13 -18.47
C LEU A 409 -11.47 9.19 -19.57
N VAL A 410 -12.05 10.38 -19.39
CA VAL A 410 -11.85 11.50 -20.35
C VAL A 410 -10.37 11.88 -20.44
N LEU A 411 -9.66 11.94 -19.31
CA LEU A 411 -8.22 12.19 -19.29
C LEU A 411 -7.45 11.12 -20.07
N LEU A 412 -7.72 9.83 -19.79
CA LEU A 412 -7.06 8.70 -20.45
C LEU A 412 -7.35 8.64 -21.93
N LEU A 413 -8.61 8.78 -22.32
CA LEU A 413 -9.03 8.73 -23.74
C LEU A 413 -8.50 9.93 -24.52
N SER A 414 -8.48 11.13 -23.91
CA SER A 414 -7.88 12.33 -24.51
C SER A 414 -6.38 12.11 -24.72
N PHE A 415 -5.69 11.52 -23.75
CA PHE A 415 -4.28 11.17 -23.87
C PHE A 415 -4.05 10.25 -25.06
N VAL A 416 -4.74 9.09 -25.12
CA VAL A 416 -4.58 8.12 -26.21
C VAL A 416 -4.93 8.72 -27.58
N SER A 417 -6.05 9.46 -27.69
CA SER A 417 -6.49 10.11 -28.93
C SER A 417 -5.46 11.09 -29.47
N VAL A 418 -4.93 11.98 -28.60
CA VAL A 418 -3.93 12.98 -28.99
C VAL A 418 -2.65 12.28 -29.47
N GLY A 419 -2.24 11.22 -28.79
CA GLY A 419 -1.05 10.47 -29.18
C GLY A 419 -1.17 9.79 -30.52
N ILE A 420 -2.24 9.02 -30.74
CA ILE A 420 -2.49 8.35 -32.00
C ILE A 420 -2.59 9.39 -33.16
N TYR A 421 -3.33 10.45 -32.95
CA TYR A 421 -3.47 11.52 -33.93
C TYR A 421 -2.12 12.14 -34.32
N LEU A 422 -1.32 12.56 -33.32
CA LEU A 422 -0.02 13.20 -33.58
C LEU A 422 1.03 12.24 -34.13
N LEU A 423 1.02 10.97 -33.72
CA LEU A 423 1.92 9.96 -34.28
C LEU A 423 1.57 9.64 -35.73
N SER A 424 0.28 9.59 -36.08
CA SER A 424 -0.18 9.16 -37.41
C SER A 424 -0.20 10.28 -38.48
N ASN A 425 -0.47 11.53 -38.08
CA ASN A 425 -0.84 12.60 -38.98
C ASN A 425 0.33 13.38 -39.59
N ASP A 426 1.58 13.11 -39.21
CA ASP A 426 2.72 13.86 -39.68
C ASP A 426 3.70 13.02 -40.52
N LYS A 427 4.20 13.60 -41.58
CA LYS A 427 5.14 13.03 -42.54
C LYS A 427 6.61 13.10 -42.07
N SER A 428 6.89 13.64 -40.91
CA SER A 428 8.25 13.69 -40.36
C SER A 428 8.76 12.29 -40.04
N ARG A 429 9.88 11.90 -40.64
CA ARG A 429 10.43 10.53 -40.56
C ARG A 429 11.06 10.14 -39.20
N ASN A 430 11.11 11.05 -38.25
CA ASN A 430 11.95 10.91 -37.06
C ASN A 430 11.17 10.92 -35.71
N LYS A 431 10.12 10.10 -35.57
CA LYS A 431 9.29 10.00 -34.34
C LYS A 431 9.67 8.84 -33.43
N LEU A 432 10.92 8.44 -33.44
CA LEU A 432 11.36 7.25 -32.71
C LEU A 432 11.27 7.40 -31.19
N PHE A 433 11.66 8.55 -30.65
CA PHE A 433 11.53 8.80 -29.21
C PHE A 433 10.06 8.89 -28.79
N SER A 434 9.25 9.56 -29.58
CA SER A 434 7.80 9.61 -29.35
C SER A 434 7.19 8.23 -29.33
N LEU A 435 7.49 7.37 -30.32
CA LEU A 435 6.99 6.02 -30.37
C LEU A 435 7.42 5.20 -29.14
N GLY A 436 8.69 5.28 -28.74
CA GLY A 436 9.20 4.56 -27.57
C GLY A 436 8.51 5.00 -26.27
N VAL A 437 8.46 6.31 -26.00
CA VAL A 437 7.83 6.83 -24.76
C VAL A 437 6.32 6.58 -24.75
N TRP A 438 5.65 6.72 -25.90
CA TRP A 438 4.22 6.40 -26.05
C TRP A 438 3.91 4.94 -25.85
N SER A 439 4.74 4.03 -26.36
CA SER A 439 4.56 2.59 -26.15
C SER A 439 4.64 2.24 -24.67
N VAL A 440 5.59 2.82 -23.92
CA VAL A 440 5.66 2.67 -22.45
C VAL A 440 4.42 3.25 -21.77
N ALA A 441 3.93 4.41 -22.20
CA ALA A 441 2.71 5.01 -21.64
C ALA A 441 1.46 4.14 -21.91
N ILE A 442 1.34 3.55 -23.12
CA ILE A 442 0.27 2.60 -23.47
C ILE A 442 0.37 1.32 -22.62
N MET A 443 1.58 0.84 -22.31
CA MET A 443 1.75 -0.29 -21.39
C MET A 443 1.18 0.01 -20.01
N PHE A 444 1.48 1.17 -19.44
CA PHE A 444 0.88 1.59 -18.17
C PHE A 444 -0.63 1.82 -18.28
N PHE A 445 -1.11 2.32 -19.42
CA PHE A 445 -2.55 2.42 -19.67
C PHE A 445 -3.23 1.04 -19.60
N ILE A 446 -2.70 0.04 -20.29
CA ILE A 446 -3.23 -1.34 -20.26
C ILE A 446 -3.15 -1.89 -18.81
N ALA A 447 -1.99 -1.72 -18.16
CA ALA A 447 -1.78 -2.19 -16.79
C ALA A 447 -2.77 -1.60 -15.79
N SER A 448 -3.22 -0.34 -15.97
CA SER A 448 -4.17 0.34 -15.09
C SER A 448 -5.55 -0.32 -15.00
N PHE A 449 -5.92 -1.15 -15.98
CA PHE A 449 -7.18 -1.90 -15.98
C PHE A 449 -7.06 -3.29 -15.34
N ILE A 450 -5.86 -3.87 -15.31
CA ILE A 450 -5.66 -5.28 -14.93
C ILE A 450 -4.79 -5.46 -13.69
N SER A 451 -4.18 -4.39 -13.18
CA SER A 451 -3.30 -4.45 -12.00
C SER A 451 -3.49 -3.24 -11.09
N ALA A 452 -3.28 -3.46 -9.81
CA ALA A 452 -3.12 -2.37 -8.86
C ALA A 452 -1.82 -1.62 -9.14
N PHE A 453 -1.87 -0.29 -8.98
CA PHE A 453 -0.67 0.55 -8.99
C PHE A 453 -0.34 0.95 -7.55
N ASN A 454 0.85 0.66 -7.10
CA ASN A 454 1.37 1.32 -5.90
C ASN A 454 2.01 2.67 -6.28
N GLY A 455 2.39 3.45 -5.26
CA GLY A 455 2.92 4.81 -5.44
C GLY A 455 4.02 4.93 -6.49
N PRO A 456 5.10 4.13 -6.46
CA PRO A 456 6.18 4.22 -7.44
C PRO A 456 5.74 4.06 -8.89
N ILE A 457 4.84 3.13 -9.19
CA ILE A 457 4.32 2.91 -10.54
C ILE A 457 3.34 4.03 -10.95
N LEU A 458 2.50 4.48 -10.03
CA LEU A 458 1.57 5.57 -10.30
C LEU A 458 2.34 6.88 -10.64
N ILE A 459 3.39 7.18 -9.89
CA ILE A 459 4.25 8.33 -10.15
C ILE A 459 4.96 8.16 -11.50
N LEU A 460 5.62 7.02 -11.71
CA LEU A 460 6.39 6.78 -12.94
C LEU A 460 5.51 6.82 -14.19
N SER A 461 4.32 6.19 -14.15
CA SER A 461 3.37 6.20 -15.26
C SER A 461 2.91 7.62 -15.63
N SER A 462 2.62 8.45 -14.62
CA SER A 462 2.21 9.85 -14.81
C SER A 462 3.34 10.74 -15.36
N LEU A 463 4.57 10.55 -14.88
CA LEU A 463 5.75 11.25 -15.38
C LEU A 463 6.05 10.87 -16.84
N ILE A 464 5.95 9.58 -17.17
CA ILE A 464 6.14 9.08 -18.54
C ILE A 464 5.02 9.56 -19.47
N ALA A 465 3.77 9.59 -19.02
CA ALA A 465 2.67 10.16 -19.79
C ALA A 465 2.89 11.65 -20.08
N SER A 466 3.39 12.42 -19.10
CA SER A 466 3.75 13.82 -19.29
C SER A 466 4.90 13.99 -20.28
N LEU A 467 5.89 13.10 -20.24
CA LEU A 467 7.00 13.09 -21.18
C LEU A 467 6.55 12.69 -22.59
N ALA A 468 5.62 11.73 -22.71
CA ALA A 468 5.09 11.25 -23.98
C ALA A 468 4.40 12.38 -24.77
N ILE A 469 3.51 13.14 -24.10
CA ILE A 469 2.77 14.22 -24.76
C ILE A 469 3.70 15.32 -25.29
N VAL A 470 4.70 15.73 -24.52
CA VAL A 470 5.60 16.80 -24.93
C VAL A 470 6.60 16.33 -26.00
N THR A 471 7.01 15.05 -25.94
CA THR A 471 7.92 14.46 -26.93
C THR A 471 7.26 14.37 -28.30
N VAL A 472 6.00 13.92 -28.36
CA VAL A 472 5.28 13.84 -29.62
C VAL A 472 4.97 15.22 -30.19
N LEU A 473 4.63 16.20 -29.36
CA LEU A 473 4.45 17.61 -29.82
C LEU A 473 5.76 18.19 -30.37
N TRP A 474 6.91 17.82 -29.78
CA TRP A 474 8.20 18.26 -30.27
C TRP A 474 8.61 17.58 -31.58
N GLU A 475 8.52 16.26 -31.69
CA GLU A 475 8.91 15.53 -32.90
C GLU A 475 7.92 15.73 -34.06
N SER A 476 6.65 16.09 -33.79
CA SER A 476 5.66 16.45 -34.84
C SER A 476 5.82 17.88 -35.36
N GLY A 477 6.73 18.68 -34.81
CA GLY A 477 6.92 20.07 -35.24
C GLY A 477 5.72 20.98 -34.97
N SER A 478 4.87 20.61 -34.03
CA SER A 478 3.69 21.41 -33.66
C SER A 478 4.10 22.76 -33.11
N ASP A 479 3.37 23.84 -33.54
CA ASP A 479 3.61 25.19 -33.04
C ASP A 479 3.59 25.26 -31.53
N GLU A 480 4.62 25.83 -30.94
CA GLU A 480 4.72 26.01 -29.49
C GLU A 480 3.82 27.16 -29.04
N ARG A 481 2.72 26.83 -28.37
CA ARG A 481 1.82 27.83 -27.78
C ARG A 481 2.08 27.98 -26.29
N TYR A 482 2.27 29.22 -25.85
CA TYR A 482 2.53 29.56 -24.44
C TYR A 482 1.47 30.49 -23.87
N LEU A 483 1.05 30.20 -22.65
CA LEU A 483 0.42 31.19 -21.77
C LEU A 483 1.54 31.96 -21.09
N VAL A 484 1.65 33.27 -21.39
CA VAL A 484 2.69 34.14 -20.82
C VAL A 484 2.06 34.99 -19.70
N LEU A 485 2.47 34.74 -18.47
CA LEU A 485 2.11 35.54 -17.30
C LEU A 485 3.22 36.57 -17.09
N SER A 486 2.99 37.84 -17.52
CA SER A 486 4.01 38.89 -17.49
C SER A 486 3.79 39.85 -16.33
N LEU A 487 4.79 40.05 -15.49
CA LEU A 487 4.83 41.09 -14.46
C LEU A 487 4.92 42.50 -15.04
N LYS A 488 5.21 42.63 -16.37
CA LYS A 488 5.40 43.88 -17.06
C LYS A 488 4.11 44.40 -17.73
N ALA A 489 3.02 43.62 -17.71
CA ALA A 489 1.80 43.94 -18.47
C ALA A 489 1.02 45.16 -17.92
N SER A 490 0.84 45.25 -16.59
CA SER A 490 0.27 46.40 -15.92
C SER A 490 0.60 46.36 -14.41
N PRO A 491 0.67 47.49 -13.72
CA PRO A 491 0.96 47.51 -12.27
C PRO A 491 -0.04 46.70 -11.44
N LYS A 492 -1.32 46.75 -11.77
CA LYS A 492 -2.38 45.97 -11.06
C LYS A 492 -2.20 44.46 -11.26
N PHE A 493 -1.92 44.03 -12.49
CA PHE A 493 -1.67 42.65 -12.81
C PHE A 493 -0.34 42.15 -12.19
N ALA A 494 0.69 42.98 -12.21
CA ALA A 494 1.97 42.69 -11.56
C ALA A 494 1.80 42.47 -10.04
N LEU A 495 0.99 43.29 -9.37
CA LEU A 495 0.71 43.13 -7.94
C LEU A 495 -0.03 41.83 -7.65
N ALA A 496 -1.08 41.51 -8.43
CA ALA A 496 -1.81 40.26 -8.28
C ALA A 496 -0.92 39.03 -8.49
N LEU A 497 -0.07 39.06 -9.51
CA LEU A 497 0.85 37.97 -9.81
C LEU A 497 1.97 37.85 -8.74
N ALA A 498 2.47 38.97 -8.21
CA ALA A 498 3.42 38.98 -7.08
C ALA A 498 2.80 38.38 -5.81
N PHE A 499 1.51 38.70 -5.54
CA PHE A 499 0.78 38.08 -4.43
C PHE A 499 0.65 36.57 -4.61
N VAL A 500 0.28 36.09 -5.81
CA VAL A 500 0.21 34.65 -6.11
C VAL A 500 1.58 33.98 -5.91
N PHE A 501 2.66 34.60 -6.37
CA PHE A 501 4.03 34.07 -6.16
C PHE A 501 4.40 33.99 -4.69
N MET A 502 4.02 35.01 -3.91
CA MET A 502 4.27 35.00 -2.45
C MET A 502 3.52 33.86 -1.78
N VAL A 503 2.22 33.67 -2.09
CA VAL A 503 1.41 32.57 -1.55
C VAL A 503 1.96 31.20 -1.94
N VAL A 504 2.34 31.02 -3.21
CA VAL A 504 2.97 29.77 -3.69
C VAL A 504 4.31 29.52 -2.96
N SER A 505 5.15 30.55 -2.81
CA SER A 505 6.44 30.39 -2.10
C SER A 505 6.26 30.05 -0.63
N ALA A 506 5.30 30.69 0.06
CA ALA A 506 4.94 30.35 1.45
C ALA A 506 4.40 28.92 1.55
N GLY A 507 3.55 28.50 0.61
CA GLY A 507 3.03 27.14 0.52
C GLY A 507 4.13 26.11 0.32
N VAL A 508 5.07 26.38 -0.56
CA VAL A 508 6.24 25.51 -0.80
C VAL A 508 7.12 25.40 0.47
N ALA A 509 7.41 26.52 1.13
CA ALA A 509 8.19 26.50 2.39
C ALA A 509 7.47 25.68 3.47
N PHE A 510 6.16 25.86 3.62
CA PHE A 510 5.35 25.04 4.53
C PHE A 510 5.44 23.56 4.20
N LEU A 511 5.30 23.19 2.92
CA LEU A 511 5.37 21.78 2.48
C LEU A 511 6.76 21.19 2.74
N PHE A 512 7.85 21.92 2.53
CA PHE A 512 9.18 21.41 2.87
C PHE A 512 9.33 21.06 4.35
N VAL A 513 8.84 21.94 5.24
CA VAL A 513 8.88 21.71 6.70
C VAL A 513 7.98 20.53 7.05
N PHE A 514 6.77 20.49 6.48
CA PHE A 514 5.80 19.40 6.72
C PHE A 514 6.35 18.03 6.28
N LEU A 515 6.87 17.93 5.07
CA LEU A 515 7.46 16.68 4.53
C LEU A 515 8.70 16.25 5.31
N GLY A 516 9.56 17.21 5.71
CA GLY A 516 10.71 16.93 6.56
C GLY A 516 10.30 16.36 7.92
N LYS A 517 9.27 16.94 8.57
CA LYS A 517 8.72 16.42 9.82
C LYS A 517 8.11 15.03 9.64
N ALA A 518 7.33 14.81 8.57
CA ALA A 518 6.72 13.51 8.28
C ALA A 518 7.78 12.42 8.07
N MET A 519 8.88 12.72 7.35
CA MET A 519 9.98 11.79 7.13
C MET A 519 10.73 11.45 8.42
N VAL A 520 11.06 12.46 9.25
CA VAL A 520 11.75 12.25 10.55
C VAL A 520 10.85 11.50 11.52
N ALA A 521 9.55 11.77 11.53
CA ALA A 521 8.56 11.02 12.31
C ALA A 521 8.60 9.54 11.94
N ASP A 522 8.53 9.26 10.64
CA ASP A 522 8.49 7.89 10.15
C ASP A 522 9.80 7.12 10.40
N PHE A 523 10.95 7.78 10.28
CA PHE A 523 12.25 7.20 10.66
C PHE A 523 12.34 6.91 12.17
N SER A 524 11.77 7.77 13.01
CA SER A 524 11.70 7.52 14.46
C SER A 524 10.81 6.32 14.75
N ALA A 525 9.65 6.20 14.09
CA ALA A 525 8.76 5.06 14.20
C ALA A 525 9.43 3.77 13.66
N GLY A 526 10.13 3.85 12.53
CA GLY A 526 10.89 2.74 11.97
C GLY A 526 12.02 2.27 12.90
N ALA A 527 12.68 3.20 13.61
CA ALA A 527 13.67 2.85 14.63
C ALA A 527 13.01 2.08 15.80
N ALA A 528 11.82 2.50 16.24
CA ALA A 528 11.08 1.81 17.29
C ALA A 528 10.69 0.36 16.91
N VAL A 529 10.29 0.13 15.65
CA VAL A 529 9.97 -1.22 15.16
C VAL A 529 11.19 -2.13 15.11
N ARG A 530 12.39 -1.58 14.93
CA ARG A 530 13.65 -2.34 14.94
C ARG A 530 14.17 -2.70 16.33
N GLU A 531 13.58 -2.13 17.39
CA GLU A 531 13.87 -2.57 18.75
C GLU A 531 13.34 -4.00 18.98
N ASN A 532 14.08 -4.79 19.74
CA ASN A 532 13.68 -6.15 20.06
C ASN A 532 12.59 -6.15 21.14
N GLY A 533 11.34 -6.03 20.73
CA GLY A 533 10.18 -6.04 21.61
C GLY A 533 9.75 -4.65 22.11
N ALA A 534 8.82 -4.65 23.07
CA ALA A 534 8.33 -3.42 23.68
C ALA A 534 9.33 -2.92 24.74
N THR A 535 10.03 -1.83 24.43
CA THR A 535 11.01 -1.19 25.32
C THR A 535 10.59 0.26 25.61
N GLU A 536 11.09 0.83 26.69
CA GLU A 536 10.88 2.27 26.99
C GLU A 536 11.48 3.16 25.89
N GLN A 537 12.54 2.69 25.24
CA GLN A 537 13.13 3.35 24.08
C GLN A 537 12.18 3.34 22.87
N ALA A 538 11.56 2.20 22.57
CA ALA A 538 10.55 2.10 21.52
C ALA A 538 9.35 3.04 21.79
N ALA A 539 8.88 3.11 23.04
CA ALA A 539 7.82 4.06 23.43
C ALA A 539 8.23 5.52 23.25
N THR A 540 9.47 5.88 23.58
CA THR A 540 10.02 7.23 23.40
C THR A 540 10.12 7.61 21.93
N LEU A 541 10.57 6.69 21.07
CA LEU A 541 10.69 6.89 19.62
C LEU A 541 9.33 7.04 18.96
N LEU A 542 8.33 6.22 19.32
CA LEU A 542 6.95 6.34 18.85
C LEU A 542 6.27 7.62 19.35
N GLY A 543 6.54 8.01 20.62
CA GLY A 543 6.11 9.28 21.16
C GLY A 543 6.66 10.47 20.38
N ARG A 544 7.96 10.44 20.01
CA ARG A 544 8.56 11.44 19.14
C ARG A 544 7.92 11.46 17.74
N ALA A 545 7.65 10.30 17.17
CA ALA A 545 6.99 10.18 15.87
C ALA A 545 5.58 10.81 15.89
N SER A 546 4.79 10.51 16.92
CA SER A 546 3.44 11.08 17.09
C SER A 546 3.44 12.60 17.34
N MET A 547 4.45 13.15 18.01
CA MET A 547 4.60 14.61 18.17
C MET A 547 4.97 15.31 16.86
N LEU A 548 5.81 14.71 16.01
CA LEU A 548 6.24 15.28 14.74
C LEU A 548 5.14 15.19 13.67
N ASN A 549 4.36 14.10 13.68
CA ASN A 549 3.21 13.90 12.78
C ASN A 549 1.98 13.42 13.57
N PRO A 550 1.27 14.33 14.26
CA PRO A 550 0.20 13.99 15.19
C PRO A 550 -1.08 13.49 14.50
N ARG A 551 -1.15 13.54 13.18
CA ARG A 551 -2.30 13.04 12.41
C ARG A 551 -2.11 11.62 11.88
N GLU A 552 -0.94 11.03 12.09
CA GLU A 552 -0.70 9.63 11.70
C GLU A 552 -1.16 8.68 12.81
N ARG A 553 -2.33 8.10 12.60
CA ARG A 553 -2.99 7.21 13.56
C ARG A 553 -2.20 5.96 13.90
N GLN A 554 -1.41 5.44 12.94
CA GLN A 554 -0.68 4.19 13.15
C GLN A 554 0.43 4.33 14.21
N TYR A 555 1.08 5.50 14.29
CA TYR A 555 2.06 5.75 15.37
C TYR A 555 1.42 5.75 16.75
N LEU A 556 0.21 6.31 16.87
CA LEU A 556 -0.55 6.34 18.12
C LEU A 556 -1.01 4.93 18.53
N ILE A 557 -1.49 4.12 17.57
CA ILE A 557 -1.88 2.72 17.82
C ILE A 557 -0.67 1.92 18.29
N SER A 558 0.46 2.01 17.58
CA SER A 558 1.70 1.30 17.95
C SER A 558 2.23 1.74 19.31
N LEU A 559 2.13 3.04 19.65
CA LEU A 559 2.50 3.55 20.96
C LEU A 559 1.61 2.99 22.07
N GLY A 560 0.29 2.93 21.86
CA GLY A 560 -0.66 2.34 22.79
C GLY A 560 -0.37 0.85 23.05
N GLN A 561 -0.10 0.09 21.99
CA GLN A 561 0.29 -1.32 22.07
C GLN A 561 1.61 -1.50 22.86
N THR A 562 2.59 -0.63 22.61
CA THR A 562 3.86 -0.65 23.35
C THR A 562 3.65 -0.36 24.82
N TYR A 563 2.80 0.61 25.19
CA TYR A 563 2.48 0.90 26.59
C TYR A 563 1.80 -0.27 27.30
N ILE A 564 0.84 -0.97 26.65
CA ILE A 564 0.22 -2.16 27.22
C ILE A 564 1.25 -3.29 27.41
N SER A 565 2.12 -3.51 26.44
CA SER A 565 3.17 -4.52 26.55
C SER A 565 4.14 -4.23 27.71
N LEU A 566 4.51 -2.94 27.91
CA LEU A 566 5.32 -2.51 29.05
C LEU A 566 4.58 -2.68 30.38
N ALA A 567 3.27 -2.37 30.41
CA ALA A 567 2.45 -2.59 31.61
C ALA A 567 2.37 -4.07 31.98
N ASN A 568 2.20 -4.95 31.00
CA ASN A 568 2.20 -6.41 31.22
C ASN A 568 3.56 -6.93 31.67
N GLN A 569 4.68 -6.41 31.12
CA GLN A 569 6.03 -6.75 31.59
C GLN A 569 6.24 -6.32 33.05
N GLU A 570 5.77 -5.12 33.41
CA GLU A 570 5.86 -4.64 34.81
C GLU A 570 4.98 -5.47 35.75
N ALA A 571 3.76 -5.85 35.33
CA ALA A 571 2.83 -6.68 36.09
C ALA A 571 3.33 -8.11 36.28
N ALA A 572 4.16 -8.63 35.37
CA ALA A 572 4.76 -9.96 35.46
C ALA A 572 5.92 -10.05 36.45
N LYS A 573 6.42 -8.91 36.98
CA LYS A 573 7.46 -8.94 38.03
C LYS A 573 6.94 -9.52 39.34
N PRO A 574 7.84 -10.05 40.21
CA PRO A 574 7.48 -10.49 41.55
C PRO A 574 6.75 -9.40 42.35
N GLU A 575 5.84 -9.77 43.25
CA GLU A 575 4.93 -8.84 43.94
C GLU A 575 5.67 -7.70 44.67
N GLY A 576 6.86 -7.94 45.21
CA GLY A 576 7.70 -6.93 45.89
C GLY A 576 8.46 -5.97 44.97
N GLU A 577 8.59 -6.31 43.69
CA GLU A 577 9.32 -5.50 42.68
C GLU A 577 8.37 -4.79 41.71
N ARG A 578 7.07 -5.03 41.80
CA ARG A 578 6.03 -4.54 40.87
C ARG A 578 5.65 -3.12 41.23
N ASP A 579 5.81 -2.19 40.26
CA ASP A 579 5.36 -0.81 40.40
C ASP A 579 3.93 -0.62 39.84
N THR A 580 2.96 -0.67 40.76
CA THR A 580 1.52 -0.49 40.42
C THR A 580 1.21 0.90 39.86
N ASN A 581 1.94 1.96 40.27
CA ASN A 581 1.75 3.31 39.75
C ASN A 581 2.25 3.40 38.31
N LYS A 582 3.37 2.74 38.00
CA LYS A 582 3.88 2.65 36.62
C LYS A 582 2.91 1.91 35.72
N ILE A 583 2.36 0.77 36.17
CA ILE A 583 1.32 0.03 35.43
C ILE A 583 0.12 0.93 35.13
N ALA A 584 -0.44 1.59 36.16
CA ALA A 584 -1.58 2.47 35.98
C ALA A 584 -1.31 3.63 35.02
N SER A 585 -0.12 4.24 35.11
CA SER A 585 0.28 5.33 34.19
C SER A 585 0.43 4.88 32.74
N LEU A 586 1.01 3.69 32.50
CA LEU A 586 1.16 3.11 31.17
C LEU A 586 -0.20 2.77 30.54
N ILE A 587 -1.11 2.18 31.31
CA ILE A 587 -2.47 1.86 30.82
C ILE A 587 -3.25 3.12 30.51
N LYS A 588 -3.21 4.12 31.38
CA LYS A 588 -3.85 5.42 31.11
C LYS A 588 -3.28 6.08 29.85
N GLY A 589 -1.96 6.06 29.69
CA GLY A 589 -1.29 6.58 28.48
C GLY A 589 -1.71 5.81 27.23
N ALA A 590 -1.78 4.47 27.30
CA ALA A 590 -2.23 3.63 26.21
C ALA A 590 -3.66 3.97 25.75
N ILE A 591 -4.59 4.07 26.70
CA ILE A 591 -5.98 4.46 26.42
C ILE A 591 -6.04 5.82 25.74
N GLN A 592 -5.37 6.82 26.28
CA GLN A 592 -5.39 8.18 25.76
C GLN A 592 -4.90 8.27 24.31
N VAL A 593 -3.75 7.64 23.98
CA VAL A 593 -3.19 7.72 22.61
C VAL A 593 -4.00 6.92 21.60
N THR A 594 -4.59 5.80 22.02
CA THR A 594 -5.38 4.96 21.10
C THR A 594 -6.77 5.53 20.85
N GLU A 595 -7.40 6.15 21.84
CA GLU A 595 -8.63 6.93 21.64
C GLU A 595 -8.39 8.14 20.73
N GLN A 596 -7.24 8.80 20.86
CA GLN A 596 -6.85 9.87 19.94
C GLN A 596 -6.73 9.34 18.51
N ALA A 597 -6.17 8.15 18.30
CA ALA A 597 -6.10 7.52 16.99
C ALA A 597 -7.50 7.27 16.39
N TYR A 598 -8.45 6.82 17.20
CA TYR A 598 -9.84 6.64 16.77
C TYR A 598 -10.51 7.97 16.37
N LEU A 599 -10.31 9.02 17.14
CA LEU A 599 -10.88 10.35 16.83
C LEU A 599 -10.36 10.92 15.50
N LEU A 600 -9.13 10.54 15.10
CA LEU A 600 -8.57 10.92 13.79
C LEU A 600 -9.24 10.18 12.62
N ALA A 601 -9.73 8.95 12.84
CA ALA A 601 -10.34 8.13 11.80
C ALA A 601 -11.49 7.24 12.35
N PRO A 602 -12.62 7.84 12.73
CA PRO A 602 -13.75 7.09 13.33
C PRO A 602 -14.43 6.14 12.34
N GLY A 603 -14.27 6.35 11.02
CA GLY A 603 -14.76 5.47 9.97
C GLY A 603 -13.81 4.30 9.61
N SER A 604 -12.75 4.07 10.38
CA SER A 604 -11.81 2.99 10.15
C SER A 604 -12.08 1.80 11.08
N VAL A 605 -12.37 0.65 10.51
CA VAL A 605 -12.54 -0.61 11.26
C VAL A 605 -11.30 -0.91 12.10
N ARG A 606 -10.10 -0.76 11.50
CA ARG A 606 -8.81 -1.05 12.18
C ARG A 606 -8.61 -0.21 13.44
N THR A 607 -9.00 1.07 13.41
CA THR A 607 -8.88 1.93 14.60
C THR A 607 -9.90 1.57 15.68
N ALA A 608 -11.13 1.25 15.29
CA ALA A 608 -12.16 0.81 16.23
C ALA A 608 -11.78 -0.52 16.92
N GLU A 609 -11.30 -1.50 16.15
CA GLU A 609 -10.77 -2.77 16.68
C GLU A 609 -9.56 -2.55 17.61
N ALA A 610 -8.63 -1.66 17.24
CA ALA A 610 -7.45 -1.39 18.06
C ALA A 610 -7.83 -0.81 19.42
N VAL A 611 -8.81 0.09 19.48
CA VAL A 611 -9.33 0.62 20.77
C VAL A 611 -10.09 -0.46 21.54
N GLY A 612 -10.93 -1.24 20.85
CA GLY A 612 -11.65 -2.37 21.46
C GLY A 612 -10.69 -3.37 22.11
N LEU A 613 -9.65 -3.77 21.40
CA LEU A 613 -8.61 -4.68 21.92
C LEU A 613 -7.83 -4.07 23.08
N LEU A 614 -7.53 -2.77 23.01
CA LEU A 614 -6.83 -2.09 24.09
C LEU A 614 -7.65 -2.12 25.38
N TYR A 615 -8.94 -1.79 25.32
CA TYR A 615 -9.82 -1.87 26.45
C TYR A 615 -10.02 -3.31 26.94
N GLU A 616 -10.10 -4.30 26.04
CA GLU A 616 -10.13 -5.72 26.39
C GLU A 616 -8.89 -6.09 27.25
N ASN A 617 -7.68 -5.70 26.79
CA ASN A 617 -6.42 -5.95 27.52
C ASN A 617 -6.30 -5.14 28.82
N SER A 618 -7.00 -4.03 28.94
CA SER A 618 -7.02 -3.19 30.14
C SER A 618 -8.05 -3.66 31.20
N SER A 619 -8.83 -4.69 30.89
CA SER A 619 -9.95 -5.15 31.75
C SER A 619 -9.52 -5.63 33.13
N LEU A 620 -8.27 -6.07 33.29
CA LEU A 620 -7.70 -6.46 34.60
C LEU A 620 -7.43 -5.25 35.52
N TYR A 621 -7.37 -4.03 34.93
CA TYR A 621 -6.93 -2.82 35.61
C TYR A 621 -8.01 -1.73 35.71
N ALA A 622 -9.07 -1.81 34.87
CA ALA A 622 -10.14 -0.81 34.82
C ALA A 622 -11.51 -1.52 34.74
N GLY A 623 -12.38 -1.26 35.72
CA GLY A 623 -13.65 -1.97 35.87
C GLY A 623 -14.67 -1.74 34.76
N ASP A 624 -14.60 -0.60 34.03
CA ASP A 624 -15.48 -0.28 32.90
C ASP A 624 -14.88 -0.65 31.53
N ALA A 625 -13.69 -1.23 31.52
CA ALA A 625 -12.95 -1.48 30.28
C ALA A 625 -13.67 -2.45 29.33
N LEU A 626 -14.27 -3.52 29.83
CA LEU A 626 -15.02 -4.44 28.98
C LEU A 626 -16.26 -3.82 28.34
N SER A 627 -16.96 -2.94 29.06
CA SER A 627 -18.11 -2.23 28.50
C SER A 627 -17.67 -1.31 27.33
N LYS A 628 -16.60 -0.56 27.53
CA LYS A 628 -16.01 0.28 26.47
C LYS A 628 -15.47 -0.57 25.31
N SER A 629 -14.81 -1.69 25.60
CA SER A 629 -14.36 -2.65 24.57
C SER A 629 -15.54 -3.11 23.69
N PHE A 630 -16.66 -3.47 24.30
CA PHE A 630 -17.87 -3.85 23.59
C PHE A 630 -18.36 -2.73 22.67
N ASP A 631 -18.43 -1.48 23.15
CA ASP A 631 -18.88 -0.34 22.36
C ASP A 631 -17.99 -0.10 21.14
N TYR A 632 -16.66 -0.23 21.24
CA TYR A 632 -15.76 -0.05 20.12
C TYR A 632 -15.80 -1.24 19.15
N TYR A 633 -15.89 -2.48 19.61
CA TYR A 633 -16.12 -3.61 18.70
C TYR A 633 -17.49 -3.55 18.01
N LYS A 634 -18.52 -2.97 18.67
CA LYS A 634 -19.82 -2.73 18.04
C LYS A 634 -19.68 -1.70 16.89
N LYS A 635 -18.95 -0.60 17.11
CA LYS A 635 -18.63 0.36 16.05
C LYS A 635 -17.84 -0.31 14.90
N ALA A 636 -16.89 -1.20 15.22
CA ALA A 636 -16.17 -1.97 14.20
C ALA A 636 -17.12 -2.88 13.40
N SER A 637 -18.07 -3.54 14.07
CA SER A 637 -19.11 -4.38 13.43
C SER A 637 -20.03 -3.57 12.53
N ASP A 638 -20.39 -2.34 12.90
CA ASP A 638 -21.20 -1.46 12.07
C ASP A 638 -20.45 -1.02 10.78
N LEU A 639 -19.12 -0.93 10.85
CA LEU A 639 -18.23 -0.61 9.71
C LEU A 639 -17.88 -1.84 8.87
N GLU A 640 -17.96 -3.05 9.41
CA GLU A 640 -17.71 -4.32 8.71
C GLU A 640 -18.73 -5.39 9.12
N PRO A 641 -19.98 -5.28 8.63
CA PRO A 641 -21.10 -6.08 9.15
C PRO A 641 -21.02 -7.57 8.81
N ASN A 642 -20.22 -7.96 7.84
CA ASN A 642 -20.05 -9.35 7.42
C ASN A 642 -18.78 -10.01 7.97
N SER A 643 -18.08 -9.38 8.93
CA SER A 643 -16.90 -9.96 9.56
C SER A 643 -17.25 -10.95 10.68
N PRO A 644 -17.00 -12.26 10.52
CA PRO A 644 -17.26 -13.22 11.59
C PRO A 644 -16.29 -13.03 12.76
N VAL A 645 -15.10 -12.49 12.52
CA VAL A 645 -14.07 -12.25 13.56
C VAL A 645 -14.53 -11.20 14.55
N ILE A 646 -15.11 -10.10 14.08
CA ILE A 646 -15.62 -9.02 14.96
C ILE A 646 -16.78 -9.53 15.80
N LEU A 647 -17.66 -10.37 15.22
CA LEU A 647 -18.77 -11.00 15.96
C LEU A 647 -18.24 -11.92 17.05
N VAL A 648 -17.19 -12.71 16.78
CA VAL A 648 -16.52 -13.51 17.81
C VAL A 648 -15.99 -12.64 18.93
N LYS A 649 -15.35 -11.48 18.61
CA LYS A 649 -14.86 -10.53 19.62
C LYS A 649 -15.99 -9.95 20.49
N LEU A 650 -17.11 -9.55 19.87
CA LEU A 650 -18.30 -9.10 20.62
C LEU A 650 -18.80 -10.17 21.58
N GLY A 651 -18.89 -11.42 21.11
CA GLY A 651 -19.27 -12.56 21.95
C GLY A 651 -18.30 -12.81 23.10
N GLN A 652 -16.98 -12.73 22.83
CA GLN A 652 -15.95 -12.91 23.87
C GLN A 652 -16.04 -11.84 24.96
N VAL A 653 -16.24 -10.57 24.57
CA VAL A 653 -16.38 -9.47 25.54
C VAL A 653 -17.68 -9.62 26.35
N LYS A 654 -18.80 -10.01 25.73
CA LYS A 654 -20.03 -10.28 26.47
C LYS A 654 -19.92 -11.46 27.42
N ARG A 655 -19.24 -12.55 27.03
CA ARG A 655 -18.91 -13.64 27.93
C ARG A 655 -18.06 -13.16 29.11
N ALA A 656 -17.01 -12.35 28.86
CA ALA A 656 -16.15 -11.82 29.91
C ALA A 656 -16.90 -10.90 30.89
N LEU A 657 -17.86 -10.10 30.41
CA LEU A 657 -18.76 -9.30 31.24
C LEU A 657 -19.60 -10.20 32.15
N GLY A 658 -20.17 -11.27 31.61
CA GLY A 658 -20.88 -12.28 32.41
C GLY A 658 -19.97 -12.96 33.43
N ASP A 659 -18.74 -13.32 33.05
CA ASP A 659 -17.76 -13.96 33.98
C ASP A 659 -17.31 -13.01 35.10
N GLN A 660 -17.30 -11.68 34.93
CA GLN A 660 -16.97 -10.68 35.95
C GLN A 660 -18.08 -10.50 37.01
N GLN A 661 -19.33 -10.87 36.73
CA GLN A 661 -20.42 -10.73 37.70
C GLN A 661 -20.33 -11.74 38.81
N GLN A 662 -20.31 -11.26 40.05
CA GLN A 662 -20.10 -12.11 41.24
C GLN A 662 -21.32 -13.00 41.61
N SER A 663 -22.53 -12.63 41.17
CA SER A 663 -23.75 -13.35 41.50
C SER A 663 -24.40 -13.99 40.28
N ASP A 664 -24.99 -15.17 40.42
CA ASP A 664 -25.82 -15.83 39.43
C ASP A 664 -27.16 -15.06 39.30
N GLY A 665 -27.13 -13.90 38.64
CA GLY A 665 -28.29 -13.00 38.45
C GLY A 665 -28.79 -12.99 37.01
N PRO A 666 -29.93 -12.31 36.76
CA PRO A 666 -30.51 -12.18 35.44
C PRO A 666 -29.58 -11.41 34.46
N GLU A 667 -28.77 -10.48 34.98
CA GLU A 667 -27.80 -9.72 34.14
C GLU A 667 -26.68 -10.63 33.62
N ARG A 668 -26.13 -11.52 34.45
CA ARG A 668 -25.12 -12.50 34.04
C ARG A 668 -25.65 -13.42 32.95
N THR A 669 -26.89 -13.93 33.14
CA THR A 669 -27.54 -14.76 32.15
C THR A 669 -27.79 -14.02 30.86
N ALA A 670 -28.20 -12.73 30.93
CA ALA A 670 -28.42 -11.89 29.75
C ALA A 670 -27.13 -11.67 28.95
N ASP A 671 -25.99 -11.44 29.62
CA ASP A 671 -24.70 -11.30 28.96
C ASP A 671 -24.26 -12.61 28.25
N TYR A 672 -24.50 -13.79 28.88
CA TYR A 672 -24.20 -15.07 28.23
C TYR A 672 -25.15 -15.36 27.05
N GLU A 673 -26.45 -15.08 27.15
CA GLU A 673 -27.36 -15.22 26.00
C GLU A 673 -27.02 -14.23 24.86
N ALA A 674 -26.58 -13.00 25.19
CA ALA A 674 -26.06 -12.06 24.19
C ALA A 674 -24.78 -12.61 23.53
N ALA A 675 -23.84 -13.13 24.31
CA ALA A 675 -22.62 -13.76 23.79
C ALA A 675 -22.94 -14.92 22.85
N LYS A 676 -23.86 -15.81 23.26
CA LYS A 676 -24.37 -16.91 22.43
C LYS A 676 -24.88 -16.39 21.09
N GLY A 677 -25.72 -15.33 21.09
CA GLY A 677 -26.26 -14.75 19.86
C GLY A 677 -25.20 -14.22 18.92
N PHE A 678 -24.10 -13.63 19.44
CA PHE A 678 -22.99 -13.17 18.59
C PHE A 678 -22.20 -14.34 18.00
N PHE A 679 -21.98 -15.44 18.75
CA PHE A 679 -21.28 -16.60 18.21
C PHE A 679 -22.13 -17.32 17.15
N GLU A 680 -23.45 -17.43 17.35
CA GLU A 680 -24.37 -17.97 16.36
C GLU A 680 -24.37 -17.14 15.07
N GLN A 681 -24.38 -15.81 15.16
CA GLN A 681 -24.22 -14.92 14.00
C GLN A 681 -22.86 -15.10 13.32
N ALA A 682 -21.77 -15.31 14.07
CA ALA A 682 -20.46 -15.58 13.50
C ALA A 682 -20.44 -16.89 12.70
N ILE A 683 -21.08 -17.94 13.21
CA ILE A 683 -21.24 -19.26 12.57
C ILE A 683 -22.12 -19.12 11.31
N GLU A 684 -23.20 -18.33 11.36
CA GLU A 684 -24.02 -18.02 10.18
C GLU A 684 -23.20 -17.36 9.07
N LYS A 685 -22.29 -16.45 9.43
CA LYS A 685 -21.39 -15.80 8.45
C LYS A 685 -20.27 -16.71 7.96
N LYS A 686 -19.81 -17.68 8.79
CA LYS A 686 -18.75 -18.62 8.47
C LYS A 686 -18.93 -19.91 9.29
N ALA A 687 -19.58 -20.90 8.68
CA ALA A 687 -19.95 -22.16 9.35
C ALA A 687 -18.75 -23.05 9.73
N ASP A 688 -17.59 -22.88 9.11
CA ASP A 688 -16.35 -23.62 9.36
C ASP A 688 -15.36 -22.83 10.26
N LEU A 689 -15.87 -21.95 11.13
CA LEU A 689 -15.05 -21.14 12.03
C LEU A 689 -14.92 -21.85 13.41
N GLY A 690 -13.88 -22.66 13.61
CA GLY A 690 -13.66 -23.46 14.83
C GLY A 690 -13.70 -22.63 16.11
N ILE A 691 -13.10 -21.44 16.12
CA ILE A 691 -13.10 -20.54 17.30
C ILE A 691 -14.51 -20.05 17.68
N ALA A 692 -15.44 -19.91 16.74
CA ALA A 692 -16.82 -19.54 17.04
C ALA A 692 -17.58 -20.68 17.70
N HIS A 693 -17.45 -21.90 17.19
CA HIS A 693 -18.02 -23.12 17.79
C HIS A 693 -17.47 -23.38 19.19
N TYR A 694 -16.17 -23.25 19.39
CA TYR A 694 -15.52 -23.37 20.69
C TYR A 694 -16.07 -22.35 21.70
N ASN A 695 -16.12 -21.06 21.35
CA ASN A 695 -16.64 -20.04 22.28
C ASN A 695 -18.14 -20.21 22.52
N LEU A 696 -18.90 -20.67 21.55
CA LEU A 696 -20.32 -21.03 21.72
C LEU A 696 -20.46 -22.17 22.73
N ALA A 697 -19.65 -23.23 22.63
CA ALA A 697 -19.62 -24.33 23.59
C ALA A 697 -19.33 -23.87 25.01
N VAL A 698 -18.35 -22.96 25.17
CA VAL A 698 -18.01 -22.39 26.50
C VAL A 698 -19.20 -21.61 27.07
N VAL A 699 -19.89 -20.79 26.27
CA VAL A 699 -21.06 -20.04 26.75
C VAL A 699 -22.25 -20.94 27.04
N LEU A 700 -22.51 -21.98 26.23
CA LEU A 700 -23.55 -22.99 26.50
C LEU A 700 -23.29 -23.73 27.82
N SER A 701 -22.03 -24.03 28.14
CA SER A 701 -21.63 -24.60 29.44
C SER A 701 -21.95 -23.65 30.61
N ARG A 702 -21.68 -22.33 30.45
CA ARG A 702 -22.04 -21.30 31.44
C ARG A 702 -23.55 -21.20 31.64
N LEU A 703 -24.32 -21.46 30.59
CA LEU A 703 -25.79 -21.53 30.61
C LEU A 703 -26.31 -22.91 31.06
N LYS A 704 -25.43 -23.84 31.45
CA LYS A 704 -25.75 -25.23 31.88
C LYS A 704 -26.45 -26.08 30.81
N LYS A 705 -26.26 -25.72 29.51
CA LYS A 705 -26.79 -26.42 28.33
C LYS A 705 -25.72 -27.40 27.81
N TYR A 706 -25.38 -28.43 28.63
CA TYR A 706 -24.18 -29.24 28.40
C TYR A 706 -24.24 -30.11 27.15
N ASP A 707 -25.41 -30.67 26.76
CA ASP A 707 -25.50 -31.44 25.52
C ASP A 707 -25.16 -30.59 24.29
N ALA A 708 -25.77 -29.42 24.18
CA ALA A 708 -25.46 -28.51 23.11
C ALA A 708 -23.99 -28.02 23.15
N ALA A 709 -23.41 -27.85 24.34
CA ALA A 709 -22.00 -27.49 24.51
C ALA A 709 -21.06 -28.59 23.98
N VAL A 710 -21.37 -29.85 24.25
CA VAL A 710 -20.60 -31.02 23.77
C VAL A 710 -20.69 -31.09 22.23
N ASP A 711 -21.88 -30.87 21.64
CA ASP A 711 -22.09 -30.88 20.20
C ASP A 711 -21.25 -29.80 19.51
N GLU A 712 -21.28 -28.56 20.04
CA GLU A 712 -20.53 -27.44 19.45
C GLU A 712 -19.01 -27.59 19.64
N SER A 713 -18.56 -28.11 20.80
CA SER A 713 -17.15 -28.41 21.04
C SER A 713 -16.63 -29.53 20.12
N SER A 714 -17.47 -30.54 19.84
CA SER A 714 -17.15 -31.62 18.90
C SER A 714 -16.98 -31.08 17.46
N LYS A 715 -17.82 -30.10 17.05
CA LYS A 715 -17.68 -29.41 15.77
C LYS A 715 -16.36 -28.61 15.72
N ALA A 716 -16.02 -27.88 16.79
CA ALA A 716 -14.77 -27.13 16.86
C ALA A 716 -13.55 -28.04 16.64
N ILE A 717 -13.51 -29.22 17.29
CA ILE A 717 -12.42 -30.19 17.10
C ILE A 717 -12.43 -30.78 15.70
N SER A 718 -13.60 -31.08 15.13
CA SER A 718 -13.66 -31.62 13.77
C SER A 718 -13.10 -30.64 12.72
N LEU A 719 -13.22 -29.34 12.97
CA LEU A 719 -12.66 -28.27 12.12
C LEU A 719 -11.17 -28.07 12.35
N GLU A 720 -10.70 -28.20 13.58
CA GLU A 720 -9.29 -28.00 13.97
C GLU A 720 -8.78 -29.15 14.87
N PRO A 721 -8.54 -30.36 14.34
CA PRO A 721 -8.22 -31.55 15.14
C PRO A 721 -6.93 -31.46 15.97
N SER A 722 -6.00 -30.61 15.56
CA SER A 722 -4.72 -30.40 16.27
C SER A 722 -4.81 -29.39 17.41
N ASN A 723 -5.97 -28.78 17.63
CA ASN A 723 -6.12 -27.73 18.64
C ASN A 723 -6.34 -28.35 20.03
N VAL A 724 -5.28 -28.38 20.82
CA VAL A 724 -5.27 -28.97 22.18
C VAL A 724 -6.30 -28.31 23.09
N THR A 725 -6.51 -26.99 22.95
CA THR A 725 -7.47 -26.23 23.77
C THR A 725 -8.90 -26.72 23.53
N TYR A 726 -9.27 -27.01 22.27
CA TYR A 726 -10.60 -27.50 21.94
C TYR A 726 -10.80 -28.92 22.46
N ALA A 727 -9.77 -29.79 22.33
CA ALA A 727 -9.84 -31.14 22.85
C ALA A 727 -9.95 -31.13 24.38
N TYR A 728 -9.16 -30.34 25.08
CA TYR A 728 -9.24 -30.18 26.54
C TYR A 728 -10.63 -29.71 27.00
N SER A 729 -11.16 -28.67 26.31
CA SER A 729 -12.53 -28.18 26.60
C SER A 729 -13.59 -29.24 26.43
N LEU A 730 -13.50 -30.10 25.41
CA LEU A 730 -14.45 -31.20 25.20
C LEU A 730 -14.36 -32.22 26.35
N GLY A 731 -13.15 -32.58 26.80
CA GLY A 731 -12.96 -33.42 27.95
C GLY A 731 -13.61 -32.84 29.21
N THR A 732 -13.39 -31.55 29.48
CA THR A 732 -14.04 -30.84 30.59
C THR A 732 -15.57 -30.81 30.46
N LEU A 733 -16.13 -30.65 29.25
CA LEU A 733 -17.56 -30.66 29.02
C LEU A 733 -18.19 -32.04 29.27
N TYR A 734 -17.50 -33.12 28.91
CA TYR A 734 -17.94 -34.46 29.30
C TYR A 734 -18.00 -34.65 30.82
N GLN A 735 -16.99 -34.19 31.57
CA GLN A 735 -17.06 -34.23 33.02
C GLN A 735 -18.24 -33.44 33.60
N LEU A 736 -18.52 -32.25 33.07
CA LEU A 736 -19.63 -31.39 33.53
C LEU A 736 -21.01 -31.90 33.12
N ARG A 737 -21.12 -32.72 32.08
CA ARG A 737 -22.38 -33.27 31.63
C ARG A 737 -22.80 -34.48 32.46
N GLU A 738 -21.87 -35.25 33.03
CA GLU A 738 -22.08 -36.41 33.85
C GLU A 738 -22.97 -37.49 33.21
N GLY A 739 -22.93 -37.64 31.87
CA GLY A 739 -23.69 -38.67 31.14
C GLY A 739 -23.02 -40.03 31.21
N ASP A 740 -23.76 -41.09 30.86
CA ASP A 740 -23.26 -42.46 30.83
C ASP A 740 -22.02 -42.61 29.96
N GLY A 741 -20.88 -43.03 30.53
CA GLY A 741 -19.60 -43.20 29.85
C GLY A 741 -18.87 -41.89 29.52
N ASP A 742 -19.33 -40.75 29.99
CA ASP A 742 -18.68 -39.45 29.73
C ASP A 742 -17.33 -39.31 30.44
N LEU A 743 -17.19 -39.85 31.66
CA LEU A 743 -15.91 -39.84 32.34
C LEU A 743 -14.86 -40.68 31.61
N ASP A 744 -15.25 -41.77 30.95
CA ASP A 744 -14.33 -42.58 30.14
C ASP A 744 -13.89 -41.82 28.85
N LYS A 745 -14.82 -41.09 28.22
CA LYS A 745 -14.49 -40.23 27.08
C LYS A 745 -13.56 -39.11 27.47
N ALA A 746 -13.83 -38.42 28.57
CA ALA A 746 -12.96 -37.37 29.12
C ALA A 746 -11.55 -37.91 29.41
N GLN A 747 -11.45 -39.07 30.04
CA GLN A 747 -10.16 -39.73 30.32
C GLN A 747 -9.39 -40.00 29.04
N SER A 748 -10.02 -40.63 28.05
CA SER A 748 -9.40 -40.92 26.77
C SER A 748 -8.85 -39.64 26.08
N ILE A 749 -9.61 -38.54 26.10
CA ILE A 749 -9.18 -37.26 25.53
C ILE A 749 -7.97 -36.71 26.27
N TYR A 750 -7.97 -36.69 27.60
CA TYR A 750 -6.84 -36.16 28.38
C TYR A 750 -5.58 -37.01 28.19
N GLU A 751 -5.72 -38.36 28.18
CA GLU A 751 -4.62 -39.27 27.91
C GLU A 751 -4.06 -39.09 26.50
N ASP A 752 -4.90 -38.86 25.47
CA ASP A 752 -4.47 -38.60 24.09
C ASP A 752 -3.72 -37.28 23.98
N ILE A 753 -4.16 -36.24 24.68
CA ILE A 753 -3.43 -34.96 24.75
C ILE A 753 -2.05 -35.17 25.37
N LEU A 754 -1.99 -35.91 26.51
CA LEU A 754 -0.75 -36.15 27.26
C LEU A 754 0.22 -37.11 26.55
N LYS A 755 -0.23 -37.97 25.62
CA LYS A 755 0.67 -38.76 24.76
C LYS A 755 1.54 -37.87 23.89
N ASN A 756 0.99 -36.72 23.45
CA ASN A 756 1.70 -35.75 22.56
C ASN A 756 2.52 -34.74 23.38
N ASN A 757 2.10 -34.41 24.59
CA ASN A 757 2.79 -33.47 25.45
C ASN A 757 2.57 -33.82 26.93
N GLU A 758 3.50 -34.58 27.48
CA GLU A 758 3.43 -35.10 28.85
C GLU A 758 3.48 -34.01 29.95
N LYS A 759 3.96 -32.81 29.62
CA LYS A 759 4.23 -31.78 30.63
C LYS A 759 3.08 -30.78 30.81
N LEU A 760 1.93 -30.96 30.16
CA LEU A 760 0.76 -30.11 30.34
C LEU A 760 0.17 -30.26 31.73
N VAL A 761 0.51 -29.34 32.62
CA VAL A 761 0.10 -29.35 34.03
C VAL A 761 -1.43 -29.36 34.21
N ASP A 762 -2.12 -28.48 33.45
CA ASP A 762 -3.59 -28.36 33.55
C ASP A 762 -4.32 -29.64 33.14
N VAL A 763 -3.85 -30.30 32.08
CA VAL A 763 -4.45 -31.55 31.60
C VAL A 763 -4.20 -32.68 32.60
N ARG A 764 -2.98 -32.73 33.18
CA ARG A 764 -2.69 -33.73 34.24
C ARG A 764 -3.50 -33.47 35.50
N LEU A 765 -3.70 -32.22 35.88
CA LEU A 765 -4.53 -31.85 37.00
C LEU A 765 -5.98 -32.27 36.77
N ALA A 766 -6.52 -31.98 35.56
CA ALA A 766 -7.85 -32.42 35.19
C ALA A 766 -7.99 -33.95 35.19
N LEU A 767 -6.98 -34.67 34.67
CA LEU A 767 -6.96 -36.12 34.68
C LEU A 767 -6.90 -36.68 36.14
N GLY A 768 -6.12 -36.04 37.00
CA GLY A 768 -6.05 -36.39 38.44
C GLY A 768 -7.39 -36.20 39.15
N LEU A 769 -8.07 -35.08 38.95
CA LEU A 769 -9.42 -34.83 39.47
C LEU A 769 -10.46 -35.82 38.90
N LEU A 770 -10.35 -36.14 37.59
CA LEU A 770 -11.22 -37.16 36.99
C LEU A 770 -11.03 -38.56 37.60
N HIS A 771 -9.78 -38.96 37.91
CA HIS A 771 -9.53 -40.21 38.62
C HIS A 771 -10.09 -40.22 40.05
N GLU A 772 -10.08 -39.07 40.75
CA GLU A 772 -10.76 -38.95 42.05
C GLU A 772 -12.27 -39.16 41.89
N GLU A 773 -12.91 -38.57 40.86
CA GLU A 773 -14.32 -38.70 40.56
C GLU A 773 -14.72 -40.16 40.27
N LYS A 774 -13.84 -40.89 39.59
CA LYS A 774 -13.95 -42.33 39.31
C LYS A 774 -13.60 -43.18 40.56
N LYS A 775 -13.24 -42.58 41.71
CA LYS A 775 -12.76 -43.22 42.94
C LYS A 775 -11.45 -44.02 42.78
N GLU A 776 -10.61 -43.61 41.83
CA GLU A 776 -9.33 -44.24 41.51
C GLU A 776 -8.18 -43.48 42.19
N ALA A 777 -8.18 -43.40 43.56
CA ALA A 777 -7.27 -42.57 44.33
C ALA A 777 -5.78 -42.81 44.02
N ALA A 778 -5.38 -44.04 43.74
CA ALA A 778 -4.02 -44.38 43.42
C ALA A 778 -3.54 -43.76 42.09
N LEU A 779 -4.42 -43.72 41.07
CA LEU A 779 -4.13 -43.10 39.80
C LEU A 779 -4.10 -41.57 39.92
N ALA A 780 -5.03 -40.97 40.65
CA ALA A 780 -5.03 -39.55 40.97
C ALA A 780 -3.73 -39.08 41.61
N LEU A 781 -3.28 -39.80 42.67
CA LEU A 781 -2.01 -39.55 43.33
C LEU A 781 -0.80 -39.66 42.38
N ALA A 782 -0.82 -40.61 41.46
CA ALA A 782 0.23 -40.76 40.46
C ALA A 782 0.32 -39.53 39.52
N GLU A 783 -0.82 -39.01 39.05
CA GLU A 783 -0.85 -37.82 38.19
C GLU A 783 -0.39 -36.56 38.98
N TYR A 784 -0.83 -36.32 40.21
CA TYR A 784 -0.38 -35.20 41.03
C TYR A 784 1.12 -35.25 41.31
N LYS A 785 1.71 -36.44 41.60
CA LYS A 785 3.15 -36.59 41.77
C LYS A 785 3.93 -36.29 40.48
N LYS A 786 3.43 -36.66 39.30
CA LYS A 786 4.05 -36.34 38.03
C LYS A 786 4.10 -34.83 37.82
N ILE A 787 3.03 -34.09 38.21
CA ILE A 787 3.03 -32.61 38.10
C ILE A 787 4.21 -32.02 38.89
N LEU A 788 4.44 -32.46 40.13
CA LEU A 788 5.54 -31.96 40.96
C LEU A 788 6.91 -32.12 40.31
N GLY A 789 7.09 -33.16 39.46
CA GLY A 789 8.33 -33.41 38.72
C GLY A 789 8.55 -32.47 37.52
N PHE A 790 7.54 -31.73 37.07
CA PHE A 790 7.61 -30.88 35.89
C PHE A 790 7.59 -29.38 36.21
N LEU A 791 7.29 -29.00 37.46
CA LEU A 791 7.17 -27.59 37.86
C LEU A 791 8.53 -26.90 37.82
N PRO A 792 8.62 -25.71 37.22
CA PRO A 792 9.84 -24.93 37.14
C PRO A 792 10.25 -24.41 38.52
N ASP A 793 11.53 -24.08 38.71
CA ASP A 793 12.01 -23.35 39.87
C ASP A 793 11.55 -21.90 39.83
N GLY A 794 11.17 -21.35 41.01
CA GLY A 794 10.75 -19.96 41.14
C GLY A 794 9.36 -19.80 41.74
N GLU A 795 8.94 -18.58 42.04
CA GLU A 795 7.75 -18.24 42.84
C GLU A 795 6.44 -18.89 42.32
N GLN A 796 6.26 -18.89 40.97
CA GLN A 796 5.09 -19.52 40.36
C GLN A 796 5.10 -21.05 40.56
N GLY A 797 6.25 -21.69 40.33
CA GLY A 797 6.42 -23.12 40.56
C GLY A 797 6.23 -23.49 42.02
N ASP A 798 6.71 -22.69 42.95
CA ASP A 798 6.58 -22.91 44.38
C ASP A 798 5.12 -22.78 44.87
N THR A 799 4.38 -21.84 44.30
CA THR A 799 2.94 -21.69 44.55
C THR A 799 2.16 -22.93 44.11
N LEU A 800 2.43 -23.39 42.88
CA LEU A 800 1.82 -24.61 42.33
C LEU A 800 2.24 -25.85 43.10
N ARG A 801 3.51 -25.97 43.53
CA ARG A 801 3.98 -27.07 44.42
C ARG A 801 3.19 -27.14 45.72
N LYS A 802 2.94 -25.99 46.35
CA LYS A 802 2.11 -25.91 47.57
C LYS A 802 0.68 -26.34 47.29
N GLN A 803 0.05 -25.89 46.21
CA GLN A 803 -1.31 -26.27 45.84
C GLN A 803 -1.43 -27.77 45.56
N ILE A 804 -0.54 -28.34 44.74
CA ILE A 804 -0.53 -29.77 44.43
C ILE A 804 -0.20 -30.60 45.69
N GLY A 805 0.67 -30.10 46.58
CA GLY A 805 0.93 -30.72 47.89
C GLY A 805 -0.34 -30.86 48.72
N VAL A 806 -1.15 -29.79 48.80
CA VAL A 806 -2.47 -29.85 49.49
C VAL A 806 -3.40 -30.89 48.84
N PHE A 807 -3.41 -31.06 47.54
CA PHE A 807 -4.22 -32.07 46.86
C PHE A 807 -3.76 -33.48 47.21
N ILE A 808 -2.46 -33.73 47.28
CA ILE A 808 -1.87 -35.01 47.69
C ILE A 808 -2.21 -35.31 49.14
N ASP A 809 -1.99 -34.35 50.04
CA ASP A 809 -2.25 -34.52 51.48
C ASP A 809 -3.75 -34.79 51.76
N THR A 810 -4.64 -34.06 51.09
CA THR A 810 -6.09 -34.24 51.20
C THR A 810 -6.49 -35.67 50.81
N LEU A 811 -5.98 -36.16 49.69
CA LEU A 811 -6.32 -37.48 49.15
C LEU A 811 -5.71 -38.61 50.00
N GLN A 812 -4.47 -38.42 50.53
CA GLN A 812 -3.84 -39.38 51.46
C GLN A 812 -4.54 -39.43 52.81
N GLY A 813 -5.13 -38.33 53.27
CA GLY A 813 -5.96 -38.22 54.44
C GLY A 813 -7.37 -38.80 54.29
N GLY A 814 -7.72 -39.39 53.14
CA GLY A 814 -9.05 -39.96 52.84
C GLY A 814 -10.11 -38.90 52.47
N GLY A 815 -9.69 -37.65 52.21
CA GLY A 815 -10.55 -36.59 51.68
C GLY A 815 -10.63 -36.62 50.14
N SER A 816 -11.37 -35.68 49.59
CA SER A 816 -11.48 -35.48 48.13
C SER A 816 -11.29 -34.01 47.77
N ASN A 817 -10.66 -33.75 46.63
CA ASN A 817 -10.43 -32.41 46.09
C ASN A 817 -11.55 -31.95 45.14
N ILE A 818 -12.47 -32.84 44.76
CA ILE A 818 -13.53 -32.56 43.74
C ILE A 818 -14.44 -31.39 44.17
N ALA A 819 -14.82 -31.34 45.48
CA ALA A 819 -15.70 -30.28 45.98
C ALA A 819 -15.02 -28.88 46.06
N LYS A 820 -13.70 -28.82 45.90
CA LYS A 820 -12.89 -27.60 46.05
C LYS A 820 -12.34 -27.05 44.71
N SER A 821 -12.44 -27.84 43.65
CA SER A 821 -11.75 -27.52 42.37
C SER A 821 -12.64 -27.87 41.17
N ALA A 822 -13.08 -26.85 40.42
CA ALA A 822 -13.50 -27.07 39.06
C ALA A 822 -12.27 -27.42 38.18
N PRO A 823 -12.42 -28.19 37.09
CA PRO A 823 -11.32 -28.39 36.14
C PRO A 823 -10.68 -27.04 35.76
N PRO A 824 -9.35 -26.97 35.76
CA PRO A 824 -8.65 -25.69 35.47
C PRO A 824 -9.05 -25.14 34.10
N ALA A 825 -9.16 -23.82 33.99
CA ALA A 825 -9.33 -23.18 32.71
C ALA A 825 -8.06 -23.37 31.84
N PRO A 826 -8.17 -23.51 30.52
CA PRO A 826 -6.99 -23.64 29.66
C PRO A 826 -6.04 -22.48 29.87
N THR A 827 -4.74 -22.78 30.09
CA THR A 827 -3.71 -21.73 30.18
C THR A 827 -3.31 -21.19 28.82
N ALA A 828 -2.62 -20.06 28.82
CA ALA A 828 -2.11 -19.41 27.58
C ALA A 828 -1.21 -20.35 26.74
N ASP A 829 -0.52 -21.30 27.38
CA ASP A 829 0.35 -22.27 26.71
C ASP A 829 -0.43 -23.32 25.87
N MET A 830 -1.73 -23.50 26.14
CA MET A 830 -2.62 -24.33 25.32
C MET A 830 -3.27 -23.58 24.16
N VAL A 831 -3.23 -22.25 24.18
CA VAL A 831 -3.80 -21.42 23.08
C VAL A 831 -2.82 -21.40 21.92
N PRO A 832 -3.17 -21.89 20.70
CA PRO A 832 -2.29 -21.75 19.55
C PRO A 832 -1.98 -20.28 19.28
N ALA A 833 -0.74 -19.95 18.97
CA ALA A 833 -0.30 -18.59 18.67
C ALA A 833 -1.10 -17.88 17.56
N ALA A 834 -1.90 -18.63 16.80
CA ALA A 834 -2.77 -18.11 15.73
C ALA A 834 -4.05 -17.39 16.22
N SER A 835 -4.45 -17.55 17.51
CA SER A 835 -5.61 -16.85 18.09
C SER A 835 -5.26 -15.52 18.75
N ALA A 836 -3.97 -15.24 18.92
CA ALA A 836 -3.46 -13.97 19.43
C ALA A 836 -3.01 -13.11 18.26
N GLN A 837 -3.81 -12.13 17.90
CA GLN A 837 -3.55 -10.96 17.08
C GLN A 837 -3.57 -11.12 15.55
N PRO A 838 -4.25 -10.23 14.85
CA PRO A 838 -3.68 -9.72 13.63
C PRO A 838 -2.47 -8.87 14.04
N ALA A 839 -1.27 -9.41 13.87
CA ALA A 839 -0.05 -8.64 13.96
C ALA A 839 -0.15 -7.43 13.02
N PRO A 840 0.40 -6.25 13.38
CA PRO A 840 0.63 -5.22 12.40
C PRO A 840 1.43 -5.87 11.27
N GLU A 841 1.05 -5.60 10.04
CA GLU A 841 1.68 -6.08 8.81
C GLU A 841 3.19 -5.76 8.85
N ALA A 842 3.93 -6.63 9.56
CA ALA A 842 5.36 -6.77 9.43
C ALA A 842 5.58 -7.76 8.30
N ALA A 843 6.50 -7.46 7.42
CA ALA A 843 6.95 -8.16 6.23
C ALA A 843 6.51 -9.64 6.08
N PRO A 844 6.14 -10.07 4.87
CA PRO A 844 5.43 -11.31 4.60
C PRO A 844 6.15 -12.53 5.19
N GLN A 845 5.50 -13.16 6.17
CA GLN A 845 5.93 -14.46 6.67
C GLN A 845 5.54 -15.53 5.65
N THR A 846 6.50 -16.36 5.29
CA THR A 846 6.35 -17.51 4.40
C THR A 846 5.36 -18.52 5.00
N ILE A 847 4.24 -18.72 4.31
CA ILE A 847 3.30 -19.81 4.62
C ILE A 847 3.87 -21.09 4.00
N PRO A 848 3.97 -22.23 4.72
CA PRO A 848 4.36 -23.51 4.12
C PRO A 848 3.29 -23.98 3.13
N GLU A 849 3.75 -24.50 1.98
CA GLU A 849 2.88 -25.04 0.93
C GLU A 849 1.96 -26.15 1.48
N PRO A 850 0.67 -26.16 1.10
CA PRO A 850 -0.20 -27.29 1.36
C PRO A 850 0.29 -28.50 0.55
N LYS A 851 0.61 -29.60 1.24
CA LYS A 851 0.92 -30.87 0.61
C LYS A 851 -0.28 -31.31 -0.23
N THR A 852 -0.11 -31.37 -1.56
CA THR A 852 -1.06 -31.98 -2.48
C THR A 852 -1.29 -33.44 -2.11
N PRO A 853 -2.53 -33.93 -2.06
CA PRO A 853 -2.78 -35.36 -1.92
C PRO A 853 -2.31 -36.08 -3.18
N VAL A 854 -1.46 -37.07 -2.98
CA VAL A 854 -1.03 -38.02 -4.01
C VAL A 854 -2.27 -38.81 -4.45
N THR A 855 -2.76 -38.56 -5.65
CA THR A 855 -3.73 -39.44 -6.30
C THR A 855 -2.95 -40.64 -6.87
N GLU A 856 -3.11 -41.79 -6.28
CA GLU A 856 -2.80 -43.07 -6.91
C GLU A 856 -3.64 -43.24 -8.17
N ASN A 857 -2.95 -43.22 -9.33
CA ASN A 857 -3.53 -43.67 -10.58
C ASN A 857 -3.30 -45.16 -10.73
N SER A 858 -4.38 -45.93 -10.64
CA SER A 858 -4.44 -47.29 -11.25
C SER A 858 -4.90 -47.14 -12.69
N ALA A 859 -4.02 -47.58 -13.59
CA ALA A 859 -4.35 -47.80 -14.99
C ALA A 859 -5.23 -49.08 -15.15
N PRO A 860 -5.81 -49.36 -16.29
CA PRO A 860 -5.16 -49.63 -17.56
C PRO A 860 -5.32 -48.60 -18.68
#